data_33f32f5cce9a915065269cd96e79441a
#
_entry.id   33f32f5cce9a915065269cd96e79441a
#
_cell.length_a   1.000
_cell.length_b   1.000
_cell.length_c   1.000
_cell.angle_alpha   90.00
_cell.angle_beta   90.00
_cell.angle_gamma   90.00
#
_symmetry.space_group_name_H-M   'P 1'
#
loop_
_entity.id
_entity.type
_entity.pdbx_description
1 polymer ?
#
loop_
_entity_poly.entity_id
_entity_poly.type
_entity_poly.pdbx_seq_one_letter_code
_entity_poly.pdbx_strand_id
1 'polypeptide(L)'
;MESRPPAVATSQLAVLAPHGLIVFQLLLIFTVFREFQLEQSSGLLSLAFLIVGGFAVHAALPVAYRMPFFLALSLGAFVIALGTAAIAVAAAGILLVAICHLPVDFRIRVGLIASTAVLAAIAVLEGIPGVTAGTSRRAVAVFASMFMFRIIIYMYDLRHERVRVPIATRLSYFFLLPNAVFPFFPVVDWGAFKRTYYDRPPVEIYQRGVRLMFRGAIHLLLYRYVYYHLTKSPDAVYGIRTVAVYLASSWLVYLHVSGIFHLVVGILCLFGFNLPETNRLYFLASSPNDLWRRVNVYWKDFMLKIFYMPSYKALQNRKISMRSSMILATIVVFVATWLLHSYQWFWLVGRFPLTWVDAVFWGVFGALVVVNTAMQLGPRSRVVSPRNAGWSPGGAVTHVLKVMGMFTLMSAMFSWWSTRDPATWIYLLGSVRESAPRALLLFALGVIAVFVAGVAAHYAAHRGWTLGIGKSVLPFSRSVFLTLAGSILLLASSRPEVQQSLGTKGLMLLSLERERLNARDAAIEDRAYYEALITTDQPANPVFEVRDEAEADLVPIRNSAAVRYTGDALIYELLPSRTTRNRGSDLTTNALGIRDREYPAVKRPGTYRIALIGASVIMASGADQNRSFEALTEDRLNAERPDERFSNYEILNFAVAGYGFHQFVLTTERKVLRYDPDVLLIGALAGDHAVTRTGIAELAAKDVPLDPELTAILRQAGIGESAGIVEIKRKLGSGNTMGKIRAWAYQRIAERCRERGVIPVFMYIPRLESDEYSPGFDEMAGDARAAGMAVLDLRGVYDGRPRAELMFHRRDVHPNEIGHRLIADRLYSEILRQAPAFGLQTRGQTPRATDNQ
;
A
#
# COMPACT_ATOMS: atom_id res chain seq x y z
N MET A 1 12.59 -23.30 -69.20
CA MET A 1 11.60 -22.19 -69.04
C MET A 1 10.60 -22.65 -67.97
N GLU A 2 10.96 -22.47 -66.72
CA GLU A 2 10.04 -22.74 -65.64
C GLU A 2 9.36 -21.43 -65.23
N SER A 3 8.07 -21.37 -65.37
CA SER A 3 7.24 -20.23 -65.06
C SER A 3 7.15 -20.02 -63.54
N ARG A 4 7.74 -18.94 -63.08
CA ARG A 4 7.48 -18.45 -61.71
C ARG A 4 5.98 -18.13 -61.56
N PRO A 5 5.34 -18.61 -60.46
CA PRO A 5 3.98 -18.21 -60.21
C PRO A 5 3.91 -16.69 -59.90
N PRO A 6 2.82 -16.00 -60.27
CA PRO A 6 2.68 -14.57 -60.09
C PRO A 6 2.64 -14.27 -58.60
N ALA A 7 3.42 -13.27 -58.19
CA ALA A 7 3.39 -12.69 -56.83
C ALA A 7 1.97 -12.10 -56.62
N VAL A 8 1.18 -12.77 -55.78
CA VAL A 8 -0.09 -12.27 -55.28
C VAL A 8 0.22 -10.93 -54.55
N ALA A 9 -0.20 -9.85 -55.16
CA ALA A 9 -0.17 -8.53 -54.49
C ALA A 9 -1.13 -8.59 -53.34
N THR A 10 -0.60 -8.93 -52.16
CA THR A 10 -1.33 -8.79 -50.91
C THR A 10 -1.68 -7.31 -50.75
N SER A 11 -3.00 -7.02 -50.82
CA SER A 11 -3.48 -5.63 -50.72
C SER A 11 -2.90 -4.98 -49.49
N GLN A 12 -2.44 -3.72 -49.55
CA GLN A 12 -1.91 -2.97 -48.42
C GLN A 12 -2.90 -2.99 -47.24
N LEU A 13 -4.20 -3.05 -47.48
CA LEU A 13 -5.27 -3.22 -46.52
C LEU A 13 -5.17 -4.54 -45.73
N ALA A 14 -4.75 -5.63 -46.32
CA ALA A 14 -4.60 -6.93 -45.63
C ALA A 14 -3.41 -6.92 -44.65
N VAL A 15 -2.42 -6.09 -44.89
CA VAL A 15 -1.28 -5.91 -43.98
C VAL A 15 -1.61 -4.90 -42.87
N LEU A 16 -2.41 -3.87 -43.11
CA LEU A 16 -2.76 -2.83 -42.15
C LEU A 16 -3.86 -3.25 -41.15
N ALA A 17 -4.80 -4.11 -41.58
CA ALA A 17 -5.93 -4.53 -40.75
C ALA A 17 -5.54 -5.16 -39.39
N PRO A 18 -4.54 -6.05 -39.29
CA PRO A 18 -4.11 -6.58 -37.98
C PRO A 18 -3.52 -5.55 -37.05
N HIS A 19 -2.76 -4.55 -37.58
CA HIS A 19 -2.17 -3.49 -36.78
C HIS A 19 -3.23 -2.52 -36.21
N GLY A 20 -4.23 -2.14 -37.05
CA GLY A 20 -5.38 -1.36 -36.61
C GLY A 20 -6.18 -2.04 -35.50
N LEU A 21 -6.38 -3.35 -35.61
CA LEU A 21 -7.05 -4.15 -34.59
C LEU A 21 -6.28 -4.21 -33.28
N ILE A 22 -4.96 -4.26 -33.34
CA ILE A 22 -4.10 -4.19 -32.13
C ILE A 22 -4.21 -2.81 -31.46
N VAL A 23 -4.14 -1.73 -32.24
CA VAL A 23 -4.33 -0.35 -31.72
C VAL A 23 -5.70 -0.21 -31.05
N PHE A 24 -6.74 -0.71 -31.68
CA PHE A 24 -8.09 -0.68 -31.10
C PHE A 24 -8.18 -1.44 -29.76
N GLN A 25 -7.58 -2.63 -29.67
CA GLN A 25 -7.51 -3.37 -28.40
C GLN A 25 -6.73 -2.61 -27.32
N LEU A 26 -5.63 -1.94 -27.69
CA LEU A 26 -4.84 -1.13 -26.77
C LEU A 26 -5.64 0.06 -26.25
N LEU A 27 -6.38 0.76 -27.11
CA LEU A 27 -7.27 1.85 -26.70
C LEU A 27 -8.33 1.37 -25.71
N LEU A 28 -8.96 0.21 -25.94
CA LEU A 28 -9.90 -0.38 -24.99
C LEU A 28 -9.24 -0.73 -23.65
N ILE A 29 -8.05 -1.33 -23.66
CA ILE A 29 -7.32 -1.66 -22.43
C ILE A 29 -6.98 -0.39 -21.65
N PHE A 30 -6.47 0.66 -22.30
CA PHE A 30 -6.18 1.93 -21.62
C PHE A 30 -7.45 2.64 -21.13
N THR A 31 -8.58 2.46 -21.82
CA THR A 31 -9.89 2.92 -21.30
C THR A 31 -10.26 2.17 -20.03
N VAL A 32 -10.07 0.83 -19.97
CA VAL A 32 -10.24 0.07 -18.72
C VAL A 32 -9.33 0.61 -17.61
N PHE A 33 -8.06 0.89 -17.91
CA PHE A 33 -7.14 1.47 -16.91
C PHE A 33 -7.63 2.81 -16.40
N ARG A 34 -8.20 3.65 -17.25
CA ARG A 34 -8.73 4.97 -16.89
C ARG A 34 -10.00 4.83 -16.05
N GLU A 35 -10.97 4.04 -16.48
CA GLU A 35 -12.27 3.89 -15.80
C GLU A 35 -12.09 3.26 -14.41
N PHE A 36 -11.24 2.25 -14.30
CA PHE A 36 -10.92 1.61 -13.01
C PHE A 36 -9.77 2.27 -12.27
N GLN A 37 -9.21 3.39 -12.74
CA GLN A 37 -8.08 4.10 -12.11
C GLN A 37 -6.93 3.15 -11.73
N LEU A 38 -6.61 2.18 -12.59
CA LEU A 38 -5.55 1.20 -12.33
C LEU A 38 -4.17 1.86 -12.45
N GLU A 39 -3.29 1.64 -11.46
CA GLU A 39 -1.91 2.17 -11.43
C GLU A 39 -1.85 3.69 -11.69
N GLN A 40 -2.82 4.45 -11.17
CA GLN A 40 -2.87 5.91 -11.35
C GLN A 40 -1.66 6.59 -10.71
N SER A 41 -1.23 6.12 -9.55
CA SER A 41 -0.05 6.62 -8.83
C SER A 41 1.28 6.35 -9.58
N SER A 42 1.34 5.31 -10.41
CA SER A 42 2.54 5.01 -11.20
C SER A 42 2.78 5.97 -12.38
N GLY A 43 1.74 6.69 -12.81
CA GLY A 43 1.79 7.55 -13.99
C GLY A 43 1.71 6.77 -15.32
N LEU A 44 1.24 5.52 -15.31
CA LEU A 44 1.08 4.71 -16.53
C LEU A 44 0.18 5.38 -17.56
N LEU A 45 -0.91 6.01 -17.13
CA LEU A 45 -1.85 6.71 -18.02
C LEU A 45 -1.21 7.91 -18.75
N SER A 46 -0.24 8.59 -18.11
CA SER A 46 0.52 9.66 -18.76
C SER A 46 1.35 9.15 -19.93
N LEU A 47 1.74 7.87 -19.91
CA LEU A 47 2.47 7.23 -21.00
C LEU A 47 1.56 6.52 -22.03
N ALA A 48 0.24 6.48 -21.81
CA ALA A 48 -0.67 5.75 -22.68
C ALA A 48 -0.59 6.23 -24.14
N PHE A 49 -0.57 7.56 -24.35
CA PHE A 49 -0.42 8.14 -25.70
C PHE A 49 0.92 7.75 -26.33
N LEU A 50 2.01 7.80 -25.53
CA LEU A 50 3.35 7.41 -25.99
C LEU A 50 3.41 5.92 -26.36
N ILE A 51 2.76 5.06 -25.59
CA ILE A 51 2.74 3.62 -25.85
C ILE A 51 1.91 3.30 -27.11
N VAL A 52 0.70 3.84 -27.21
CA VAL A 52 -0.20 3.55 -28.34
C VAL A 52 0.28 4.22 -29.63
N GLY A 53 0.56 5.52 -29.58
CA GLY A 53 1.07 6.28 -30.74
C GLY A 53 2.46 5.83 -31.15
N GLY A 54 3.35 5.62 -30.16
CA GLY A 54 4.69 5.10 -30.39
C GLY A 54 4.68 3.70 -30.99
N PHE A 55 3.76 2.82 -30.56
CA PHE A 55 3.56 1.52 -31.19
C PHE A 55 3.12 1.65 -32.64
N ALA A 56 2.15 2.49 -32.96
CA ALA A 56 1.64 2.68 -34.32
C ALA A 56 2.76 3.14 -35.27
N VAL A 57 3.58 4.11 -34.85
CA VAL A 57 4.74 4.56 -35.63
C VAL A 57 5.80 3.46 -35.73
N HIS A 58 6.17 2.83 -34.61
CA HIS A 58 7.19 1.78 -34.55
C HIS A 58 6.85 0.59 -35.46
N ALA A 59 5.59 0.17 -35.48
CA ALA A 59 5.13 -0.96 -36.31
C ALA A 59 5.21 -0.64 -37.82
N ALA A 60 5.05 0.63 -38.19
CA ALA A 60 5.16 1.11 -39.60
C ALA A 60 6.61 1.30 -40.04
N LEU A 61 7.57 1.49 -39.12
CA LEU A 61 8.97 1.70 -39.45
C LEU A 61 9.65 0.45 -40.05
N PRO A 62 10.61 0.62 -40.97
CA PRO A 62 11.53 -0.44 -41.35
C PRO A 62 12.31 -0.98 -40.14
N VAL A 63 12.61 -2.28 -40.11
CA VAL A 63 13.23 -2.97 -38.97
C VAL A 63 14.52 -2.30 -38.49
N ALA A 64 15.32 -1.74 -39.42
CA ALA A 64 16.58 -1.05 -39.11
C ALA A 64 16.38 0.18 -38.20
N TYR A 65 15.26 0.86 -38.29
CA TYR A 65 14.97 2.09 -37.53
C TYR A 65 14.18 1.82 -36.24
N ARG A 66 13.63 0.62 -36.05
CA ARG A 66 12.79 0.30 -34.90
C ARG A 66 13.51 0.39 -33.56
N MET A 67 14.74 -0.12 -33.47
CA MET A 67 15.51 -0.08 -32.22
C MET A 67 15.94 1.34 -31.82
N PRO A 68 16.51 2.18 -32.72
CA PRO A 68 16.77 3.59 -32.42
C PRO A 68 15.52 4.36 -32.03
N PHE A 69 14.41 4.13 -32.71
CA PHE A 69 13.14 4.76 -32.40
C PHE A 69 12.62 4.33 -31.01
N PHE A 70 12.71 3.05 -30.67
CA PHE A 70 12.34 2.55 -29.34
C PHE A 70 13.19 3.20 -28.24
N LEU A 71 14.49 3.41 -28.48
CA LEU A 71 15.36 4.13 -27.53
C LEU A 71 14.90 5.57 -27.34
N ALA A 72 14.63 6.29 -28.43
CA ALA A 72 14.14 7.68 -28.38
C ALA A 72 12.81 7.78 -27.63
N LEU A 73 11.88 6.84 -27.93
CA LEU A 73 10.59 6.74 -27.27
C LEU A 73 10.75 6.47 -25.76
N SER A 74 11.67 5.59 -25.40
CA SER A 74 11.97 5.28 -24.00
C SER A 74 12.51 6.49 -23.25
N LEU A 75 13.47 7.22 -23.85
CA LEU A 75 14.00 8.45 -23.24
C LEU A 75 12.92 9.52 -23.10
N GLY A 76 12.02 9.65 -24.09
CA GLY A 76 10.83 10.50 -23.97
C GLY A 76 9.91 10.12 -22.81
N ALA A 77 9.73 8.81 -22.58
CA ALA A 77 8.97 8.32 -21.42
C ALA A 77 9.60 8.73 -20.08
N PHE A 78 10.93 8.68 -19.96
CA PHE A 78 11.63 9.16 -18.76
C PHE A 78 11.45 10.67 -18.57
N VAL A 79 11.47 11.46 -19.65
CA VAL A 79 11.20 12.92 -19.55
C VAL A 79 9.78 13.18 -19.05
N ILE A 80 8.78 12.46 -19.56
CA ILE A 80 7.38 12.61 -19.12
C ILE A 80 7.23 12.19 -17.65
N ALA A 81 7.88 11.10 -17.23
CA ALA A 81 7.70 10.53 -15.90
C ALA A 81 8.51 11.24 -14.80
N LEU A 82 9.69 11.77 -15.12
CA LEU A 82 10.67 12.30 -14.16
C LEU A 82 10.98 13.80 -14.36
N GLY A 83 10.43 14.44 -15.39
CA GLY A 83 10.72 15.84 -15.69
C GLY A 83 12.21 16.10 -15.90
N THR A 84 12.74 17.15 -15.27
CA THR A 84 14.16 17.55 -15.37
C THR A 84 15.13 16.49 -14.82
N ALA A 85 14.70 15.67 -13.83
CA ALA A 85 15.53 14.60 -13.28
C ALA A 85 15.86 13.51 -14.32
N ALA A 86 15.09 13.39 -15.41
CA ALA A 86 15.38 12.46 -16.50
C ALA A 86 16.75 12.68 -17.13
N ILE A 87 17.22 13.93 -17.19
CA ILE A 87 18.54 14.26 -17.76
C ILE A 87 19.66 13.66 -16.90
N ALA A 88 19.55 13.80 -15.58
CA ALA A 88 20.52 13.24 -14.63
C ALA A 88 20.51 11.70 -14.67
N VAL A 89 19.32 11.08 -14.72
CA VAL A 89 19.15 9.63 -14.84
C VAL A 89 19.75 9.11 -16.15
N ALA A 90 19.51 9.79 -17.27
CA ALA A 90 20.07 9.42 -18.57
C ALA A 90 21.61 9.56 -18.58
N ALA A 91 22.14 10.69 -18.10
CA ALA A 91 23.59 10.93 -18.06
C ALA A 91 24.31 9.90 -17.18
N ALA A 92 23.80 9.65 -15.95
CA ALA A 92 24.36 8.64 -15.05
C ALA A 92 24.28 7.23 -15.65
N GLY A 93 23.17 6.89 -16.30
CA GLY A 93 23.01 5.60 -16.97
C GLY A 93 23.95 5.41 -18.14
N ILE A 94 24.12 6.43 -19.00
CA ILE A 94 25.09 6.41 -20.11
C ILE A 94 26.53 6.27 -19.56
N LEU A 95 26.85 6.97 -18.48
CA LEU A 95 28.16 6.87 -17.83
C LEU A 95 28.41 5.45 -17.31
N LEU A 96 27.45 4.82 -16.65
CA LEU A 96 27.59 3.42 -16.20
C LEU A 96 27.80 2.44 -17.37
N VAL A 97 27.06 2.63 -18.46
CA VAL A 97 27.23 1.82 -19.68
C VAL A 97 28.61 2.07 -20.27
N ALA A 98 29.11 3.32 -20.31
CA ALA A 98 30.46 3.67 -20.78
C ALA A 98 31.53 2.97 -19.93
N ILE A 99 31.42 2.97 -18.60
CA ILE A 99 32.32 2.26 -17.67
C ILE A 99 32.39 0.77 -18.01
N CYS A 100 31.26 0.14 -18.36
CA CYS A 100 31.25 -1.27 -18.77
C CYS A 100 32.12 -1.55 -20.01
N HIS A 101 32.36 -0.55 -20.86
CA HIS A 101 33.09 -0.64 -22.12
C HIS A 101 34.46 0.01 -22.12
N LEU A 102 34.96 0.47 -20.97
CA LEU A 102 36.33 1.00 -20.88
C LEU A 102 37.34 -0.04 -21.35
N PRO A 103 38.39 0.37 -22.10
CA PRO A 103 39.44 -0.51 -22.59
C PRO A 103 40.48 -0.88 -21.50
N VAL A 104 39.94 -1.35 -20.35
CA VAL A 104 40.75 -1.75 -19.18
C VAL A 104 40.32 -3.15 -18.74
N ASP A 105 41.12 -3.77 -17.85
CA ASP A 105 40.84 -5.11 -17.35
C ASP A 105 39.43 -5.25 -16.75
N PHE A 106 38.83 -6.41 -16.91
CA PHE A 106 37.49 -6.69 -16.43
C PHE A 106 37.30 -6.41 -14.93
N ARG A 107 38.32 -6.73 -14.11
CA ARG A 107 38.28 -6.50 -12.67
C ARG A 107 38.24 -5.02 -12.32
N ILE A 108 38.96 -4.18 -13.10
CA ILE A 108 38.93 -2.73 -12.91
C ILE A 108 37.56 -2.17 -13.23
N ARG A 109 36.93 -2.61 -14.32
CA ARG A 109 35.54 -2.22 -14.67
C ARG A 109 34.55 -2.57 -13.56
N VAL A 110 34.65 -3.80 -13.05
CA VAL A 110 33.80 -4.25 -11.92
C VAL A 110 34.07 -3.40 -10.67
N GLY A 111 35.35 -3.13 -10.37
CA GLY A 111 35.73 -2.24 -9.25
C GLY A 111 35.14 -0.83 -9.38
N LEU A 112 35.24 -0.21 -10.56
CA LEU A 112 34.67 1.11 -10.82
C LEU A 112 33.16 1.13 -10.66
N ILE A 113 32.44 0.13 -11.18
CA ILE A 113 30.99 0.01 -11.02
C ILE A 113 30.62 -0.18 -9.54
N ALA A 114 31.33 -1.03 -8.82
CA ALA A 114 31.09 -1.25 -7.40
C ALA A 114 31.35 0.03 -6.57
N SER A 115 32.44 0.73 -6.84
CA SER A 115 32.76 2.01 -6.20
C SER A 115 31.70 3.07 -6.48
N THR A 116 31.23 3.16 -7.72
CA THR A 116 30.14 4.09 -8.08
C THR A 116 28.85 3.75 -7.31
N ALA A 117 28.53 2.46 -7.19
CA ALA A 117 27.35 2.01 -6.43
C ALA A 117 27.48 2.32 -4.93
N VAL A 118 28.67 2.12 -4.35
CA VAL A 118 28.93 2.45 -2.94
C VAL A 118 28.84 3.96 -2.69
N LEU A 119 29.44 4.78 -3.55
CA LEU A 119 29.36 6.24 -3.44
C LEU A 119 27.92 6.74 -3.58
N ALA A 120 27.17 6.19 -4.52
CA ALA A 120 25.74 6.49 -4.66
C ALA A 120 24.92 6.06 -3.41
N ALA A 121 25.24 4.92 -2.82
CA ALA A 121 24.60 4.44 -1.61
C ALA A 121 24.89 5.35 -0.40
N ILE A 122 26.14 5.78 -0.24
CA ILE A 122 26.54 6.75 0.80
C ILE A 122 25.80 8.07 0.59
N ALA A 123 25.73 8.59 -0.65
CA ALA A 123 25.02 9.81 -0.96
C ALA A 123 23.51 9.74 -0.61
N VAL A 124 22.90 8.59 -0.81
CA VAL A 124 21.48 8.35 -0.43
C VAL A 124 21.31 8.27 1.09
N LEU A 125 22.24 7.63 1.81
CA LEU A 125 22.18 7.50 3.27
C LEU A 125 22.42 8.81 4.00
N GLU A 126 23.45 9.56 3.58
CA GLU A 126 23.87 10.81 4.23
C GLU A 126 23.00 12.01 3.81
N GLY A 127 22.12 11.84 2.83
CA GLY A 127 21.25 12.92 2.36
C GLY A 127 22.04 14.13 1.79
N ILE A 128 23.16 13.89 1.10
CA ILE A 128 24.10 14.96 0.66
C ILE A 128 23.38 16.00 -0.19
N PRO A 129 23.31 17.29 0.25
CA PRO A 129 22.70 18.36 -0.53
C PRO A 129 23.44 18.52 -1.88
N GLY A 130 22.71 18.49 -2.98
CA GLY A 130 23.28 18.54 -4.35
C GLY A 130 23.26 17.21 -5.09
N VAL A 131 23.28 16.08 -4.39
CA VAL A 131 22.98 14.75 -4.97
C VAL A 131 21.53 14.36 -4.73
N THR A 132 20.98 14.76 -3.59
CA THR A 132 19.59 14.50 -3.20
C THR A 132 18.68 15.72 -3.34
N ALA A 133 19.22 16.95 -3.32
CA ALA A 133 18.44 18.17 -3.56
C ALA A 133 18.05 18.25 -5.04
N GLY A 134 16.77 18.09 -5.35
CA GLY A 134 16.23 18.14 -6.72
C GLY A 134 16.15 16.79 -7.44
N THR A 135 16.67 15.70 -6.85
CA THR A 135 16.46 14.34 -7.36
C THR A 135 15.38 13.68 -6.53
N SER A 136 14.20 13.50 -7.10
CA SER A 136 13.11 12.85 -6.37
C SER A 136 13.49 11.40 -6.00
N ARG A 137 13.05 10.92 -4.86
CA ARG A 137 13.22 9.51 -4.43
C ARG A 137 12.75 8.54 -5.53
N ARG A 138 11.74 8.93 -6.30
CA ARG A 138 11.25 8.21 -7.47
C ARG A 138 12.32 8.07 -8.55
N ALA A 139 13.07 9.13 -8.88
CA ALA A 139 14.15 9.06 -9.87
C ALA A 139 15.28 8.10 -9.45
N VAL A 140 15.63 8.09 -8.16
CA VAL A 140 16.60 7.14 -7.58
C VAL A 140 16.10 5.70 -7.70
N ALA A 141 14.84 5.44 -7.32
CA ALA A 141 14.23 4.11 -7.41
C ALA A 141 14.14 3.60 -8.85
N VAL A 142 13.76 4.46 -9.79
CA VAL A 142 13.72 4.15 -11.23
C VAL A 142 15.13 3.85 -11.75
N PHE A 143 16.11 4.69 -11.46
CA PHE A 143 17.50 4.49 -11.86
C PHE A 143 18.05 3.17 -11.31
N ALA A 144 17.85 2.91 -10.02
CA ALA A 144 18.29 1.68 -9.39
C ALA A 144 17.65 0.45 -10.05
N SER A 145 16.35 0.50 -10.34
CA SER A 145 15.64 -0.61 -10.99
C SER A 145 16.18 -0.93 -12.39
N MET A 146 16.72 0.08 -13.08
CA MET A 146 17.33 -0.08 -14.40
C MET A 146 18.69 -0.79 -14.33
N PHE A 147 19.48 -0.51 -13.30
CA PHE A 147 20.88 -0.92 -13.27
C PHE A 147 21.22 -2.00 -12.25
N MET A 148 20.63 -2.01 -11.04
CA MET A 148 21.08 -2.82 -9.89
C MET A 148 21.34 -4.31 -10.21
N PHE A 149 20.49 -4.96 -10.99
CA PHE A 149 20.67 -6.38 -11.37
C PHE A 149 21.03 -6.56 -12.82
N ARG A 150 20.52 -5.69 -13.71
CA ARG A 150 20.81 -5.81 -15.15
C ARG A 150 22.27 -5.56 -15.47
N ILE A 151 22.94 -4.68 -14.73
CA ILE A 151 24.37 -4.43 -14.93
C ILE A 151 25.22 -5.66 -14.58
N ILE A 152 24.83 -6.44 -13.56
CA ILE A 152 25.51 -7.67 -13.17
C ILE A 152 25.44 -8.71 -14.31
N ILE A 153 24.23 -8.93 -14.83
CA ILE A 153 24.02 -9.88 -15.95
C ILE A 153 24.70 -9.39 -17.23
N TYR A 154 24.63 -8.09 -17.48
CA TYR A 154 25.27 -7.48 -18.64
C TYR A 154 26.78 -7.64 -18.60
N MET A 155 27.43 -7.33 -17.49
CA MET A 155 28.85 -7.51 -17.29
C MET A 155 29.28 -8.98 -17.42
N TYR A 156 28.48 -9.90 -16.87
CA TYR A 156 28.71 -11.33 -17.01
C TYR A 156 28.68 -11.75 -18.49
N ASP A 157 27.71 -11.29 -19.27
CA ASP A 157 27.57 -11.62 -20.68
C ASP A 157 28.61 -10.93 -21.56
N LEU A 158 28.98 -9.68 -21.27
CA LEU A 158 30.05 -8.98 -21.99
C LEU A 158 31.37 -9.74 -22.00
N ARG A 159 31.67 -10.47 -20.92
CA ARG A 159 32.87 -11.30 -20.85
C ARG A 159 32.91 -12.39 -21.92
N HIS A 160 31.75 -12.81 -22.42
CA HIS A 160 31.59 -13.89 -23.39
C HIS A 160 31.10 -13.39 -24.76
N GLU A 161 30.90 -12.09 -24.94
CA GLU A 161 30.33 -11.49 -26.15
C GLU A 161 31.40 -11.40 -27.24
N ARG A 162 31.15 -12.09 -28.36
CA ARG A 162 32.09 -12.13 -29.53
C ARG A 162 31.65 -11.25 -30.68
N VAL A 163 30.37 -10.77 -30.67
CA VAL A 163 29.75 -10.03 -31.75
C VAL A 163 29.55 -8.56 -31.35
N ARG A 164 29.91 -7.62 -32.23
CA ARG A 164 29.64 -6.20 -32.00
C ARG A 164 28.15 -5.93 -32.06
N VAL A 165 27.60 -5.38 -31.00
CA VAL A 165 26.19 -5.00 -30.89
C VAL A 165 26.08 -3.46 -31.01
N PRO A 166 25.12 -2.94 -31.80
CA PRO A 166 24.89 -1.50 -31.94
C PRO A 166 24.64 -0.81 -30.59
N ILE A 167 25.13 0.43 -30.46
CA ILE A 167 24.98 1.22 -29.21
C ILE A 167 23.52 1.43 -28.84
N ALA A 168 22.65 1.67 -29.84
CA ALA A 168 21.21 1.78 -29.61
C ALA A 168 20.61 0.57 -28.90
N THR A 169 21.01 -0.65 -29.30
CA THR A 169 20.56 -1.88 -28.64
C THR A 169 21.08 -1.98 -27.21
N ARG A 170 22.32 -1.57 -26.94
CA ARG A 170 22.91 -1.57 -25.58
C ARG A 170 22.21 -0.61 -24.65
N LEU A 171 21.97 0.62 -25.11
CA LEU A 171 21.25 1.63 -24.37
C LEU A 171 19.77 1.23 -24.18
N SER A 172 19.10 0.72 -25.22
CA SER A 172 17.71 0.23 -25.10
C SER A 172 17.55 -0.87 -24.07
N TYR A 173 18.56 -1.70 -23.82
CA TYR A 173 18.50 -2.71 -22.77
C TYR A 173 18.38 -2.14 -21.37
N PHE A 174 19.02 -1.02 -21.10
CA PHE A 174 18.92 -0.34 -19.80
C PHE A 174 17.73 0.63 -19.76
N PHE A 175 17.52 1.42 -20.81
CA PHE A 175 16.45 2.40 -20.92
C PHE A 175 15.20 1.77 -21.55
N LEU A 176 14.51 0.89 -20.80
CA LEU A 176 13.27 0.28 -21.25
C LEU A 176 12.09 1.17 -20.90
N LEU A 177 11.22 1.47 -21.87
CA LEU A 177 10.07 2.37 -21.71
C LEU A 177 9.24 2.10 -20.44
N PRO A 178 8.85 0.86 -20.09
CA PRO A 178 8.05 0.63 -18.90
C PRO A 178 8.78 0.96 -17.58
N ASN A 179 10.13 0.99 -17.58
CA ASN A 179 10.89 1.35 -16.38
C ASN A 179 10.64 2.79 -15.90
N ALA A 180 10.25 3.69 -16.81
CA ALA A 180 9.97 5.08 -16.45
C ALA A 180 8.87 5.21 -15.39
N VAL A 181 7.93 4.25 -15.35
CA VAL A 181 6.77 4.26 -14.44
C VAL A 181 6.74 3.09 -13.47
N PHE A 182 7.44 1.99 -13.75
CA PHE A 182 7.49 0.81 -12.89
C PHE A 182 8.90 0.56 -12.34
N PRO A 183 9.20 1.02 -11.11
CA PRO A 183 10.47 0.69 -10.44
C PRO A 183 10.60 -0.80 -10.13
N PHE A 184 9.47 -1.50 -9.92
CA PHE A 184 9.43 -2.96 -9.89
C PHE A 184 9.46 -3.51 -11.31
N PHE A 185 10.59 -4.14 -11.68
CA PHE A 185 10.83 -4.56 -13.04
C PHE A 185 11.48 -5.96 -13.08
N PRO A 186 11.05 -6.86 -14.01
CA PRO A 186 11.71 -8.15 -14.17
C PRO A 186 13.15 -7.97 -14.63
N VAL A 187 14.06 -8.77 -14.06
CA VAL A 187 15.49 -8.75 -14.41
C VAL A 187 15.70 -9.44 -15.76
N VAL A 188 15.53 -8.70 -16.84
CA VAL A 188 15.67 -9.22 -18.20
C VAL A 188 17.11 -9.63 -18.47
N ASP A 189 17.34 -10.88 -18.91
CA ASP A 189 18.64 -11.37 -19.34
C ASP A 189 19.08 -10.73 -20.66
N TRP A 190 20.35 -10.28 -20.76
CA TRP A 190 20.88 -9.65 -21.97
C TRP A 190 20.84 -10.56 -23.20
N GLY A 191 21.17 -11.85 -23.00
CA GLY A 191 21.08 -12.83 -24.06
C GLY A 191 19.64 -13.07 -24.53
N ALA A 192 18.69 -13.12 -23.58
CA ALA A 192 17.25 -13.25 -23.91
C ALA A 192 16.74 -12.02 -24.64
N PHE A 193 17.08 -10.80 -24.15
CA PHE A 193 16.70 -9.54 -24.77
C PHE A 193 17.07 -9.49 -26.28
N LYS A 194 18.29 -9.90 -26.62
CA LYS A 194 18.74 -9.94 -28.01
C LYS A 194 18.04 -11.03 -28.83
N ARG A 195 17.92 -12.25 -28.27
CA ARG A 195 17.39 -13.41 -29.02
C ARG A 195 15.89 -13.32 -29.29
N THR A 196 15.14 -12.67 -28.41
CA THR A 196 13.68 -12.60 -28.51
C THR A 196 13.20 -11.40 -29.34
N TYR A 197 14.11 -10.55 -29.81
CA TYR A 197 13.75 -9.41 -30.66
C TYR A 197 13.35 -9.89 -32.04
N TYR A 198 12.06 -9.82 -32.37
CA TYR A 198 11.45 -10.30 -33.61
C TYR A 198 11.81 -11.75 -33.96
N ASP A 199 11.85 -12.66 -32.99
CA ASP A 199 12.07 -14.09 -33.17
C ASP A 199 10.84 -14.84 -33.75
N ARG A 200 9.72 -14.13 -33.91
CA ARG A 200 8.47 -14.59 -34.49
C ARG A 200 7.85 -13.51 -35.39
N PRO A 201 6.80 -13.87 -36.17
CA PRO A 201 6.04 -12.89 -36.93
C PRO A 201 5.57 -11.74 -36.07
N PRO A 202 5.77 -10.47 -36.49
CA PRO A 202 5.49 -9.30 -35.65
C PRO A 202 4.08 -9.27 -35.04
N VAL A 203 3.07 -9.58 -35.84
CA VAL A 203 1.66 -9.58 -35.41
C VAL A 203 1.40 -10.58 -34.26
N GLU A 204 2.07 -11.72 -34.25
CA GLU A 204 1.96 -12.70 -33.16
C GLU A 204 2.55 -12.16 -31.88
N ILE A 205 3.71 -11.47 -31.97
CA ILE A 205 4.38 -10.86 -30.82
C ILE A 205 3.51 -9.75 -30.25
N TYR A 206 2.97 -8.87 -31.10
CA TYR A 206 2.13 -7.76 -30.71
C TYR A 206 0.83 -8.23 -30.04
N GLN A 207 0.13 -9.19 -30.66
CA GLN A 207 -1.10 -9.76 -30.08
C GLN A 207 -0.84 -10.47 -28.74
N ARG A 208 0.31 -11.11 -28.60
CA ARG A 208 0.75 -11.67 -27.31
C ARG A 208 0.96 -10.57 -26.28
N GLY A 209 1.54 -9.42 -26.68
CA GLY A 209 1.71 -8.25 -25.84
C GLY A 209 0.37 -7.72 -25.31
N VAL A 210 -0.59 -7.50 -26.20
CA VAL A 210 -1.95 -7.08 -25.85
C VAL A 210 -2.60 -8.03 -24.84
N ARG A 211 -2.51 -9.34 -25.10
CA ARG A 211 -3.04 -10.36 -24.17
C ARG A 211 -2.39 -10.32 -22.81
N LEU A 212 -1.06 -10.10 -22.74
CA LEU A 212 -0.36 -9.97 -21.46
C LEU A 212 -0.79 -8.71 -20.74
N MET A 213 -0.95 -7.58 -21.43
CA MET A 213 -1.45 -6.34 -20.82
C MET A 213 -2.87 -6.52 -20.27
N PHE A 214 -3.76 -7.14 -21.03
CA PHE A 214 -5.12 -7.46 -20.57
C PHE A 214 -5.10 -8.38 -19.34
N ARG A 215 -4.26 -9.44 -19.35
CA ARG A 215 -4.08 -10.29 -18.16
C ARG A 215 -3.54 -9.51 -16.97
N GLY A 216 -2.62 -8.58 -17.20
CA GLY A 216 -2.13 -7.66 -16.19
C GLY A 216 -3.26 -6.86 -15.55
N ALA A 217 -4.14 -6.27 -16.35
CA ALA A 217 -5.33 -5.55 -15.86
C ALA A 217 -6.24 -6.44 -14.99
N ILE A 218 -6.52 -7.66 -15.45
CA ILE A 218 -7.33 -8.63 -14.66
C ILE A 218 -6.66 -8.96 -13.32
N HIS A 219 -5.33 -9.20 -13.31
CA HIS A 219 -4.63 -9.47 -12.06
C HIS A 219 -4.67 -8.28 -11.09
N LEU A 220 -4.58 -7.04 -11.59
CA LEU A 220 -4.68 -5.83 -10.78
C LEU A 220 -6.11 -5.64 -10.22
N LEU A 221 -7.14 -5.91 -11.00
CA LEU A 221 -8.53 -5.88 -10.52
C LEU A 221 -8.79 -6.96 -9.47
N LEU A 222 -8.31 -8.19 -9.70
CA LEU A 222 -8.40 -9.26 -8.71
C LEU A 222 -7.62 -8.93 -7.44
N TYR A 223 -6.43 -8.33 -7.56
CA TYR A 223 -5.67 -7.82 -6.42
C TYR A 223 -6.49 -6.79 -5.64
N ARG A 224 -7.12 -5.80 -6.30
CA ARG A 224 -7.99 -4.82 -5.62
C ARG A 224 -9.13 -5.49 -4.88
N TYR A 225 -9.78 -6.47 -5.50
CA TYR A 225 -10.85 -7.23 -4.85
C TYR A 225 -10.34 -7.91 -3.56
N VAL A 226 -9.22 -8.62 -3.64
CA VAL A 226 -8.60 -9.27 -2.48
C VAL A 226 -8.25 -8.22 -1.42
N TYR A 227 -7.63 -7.13 -1.84
CA TYR A 227 -7.13 -6.09 -0.98
C TYR A 227 -8.27 -5.37 -0.22
N TYR A 228 -9.34 -4.97 -0.89
CA TYR A 228 -10.43 -4.24 -0.27
C TYR A 228 -11.42 -5.12 0.50
N HIS A 229 -11.66 -6.34 0.05
CA HIS A 229 -12.72 -7.17 0.61
C HIS A 229 -12.22 -8.35 1.46
N LEU A 230 -11.03 -8.88 1.20
CA LEU A 230 -10.54 -10.07 1.88
C LEU A 230 -9.41 -9.78 2.87
N THR A 231 -8.60 -8.74 2.64
CA THR A 231 -7.49 -8.42 3.54
C THR A 231 -8.02 -7.83 4.85
N LYS A 232 -7.64 -8.42 5.96
CA LYS A 232 -8.06 -8.00 7.31
C LYS A 232 -6.84 -7.63 8.14
N SER A 233 -7.03 -6.70 9.09
CA SER A 233 -6.02 -6.46 10.11
C SER A 233 -5.96 -7.62 11.10
N PRO A 234 -4.79 -7.94 11.70
CA PRO A 234 -4.65 -9.05 12.63
C PRO A 234 -5.66 -9.06 13.78
N ASP A 235 -6.00 -7.90 14.33
CA ASP A 235 -6.98 -7.75 15.42
C ASP A 235 -8.44 -8.02 15.01
N ALA A 236 -8.74 -7.99 13.70
CA ALA A 236 -10.06 -8.37 13.15
C ALA A 236 -10.12 -9.85 12.75
N VAL A 237 -9.06 -10.62 13.01
CA VAL A 237 -8.96 -12.04 12.66
C VAL A 237 -9.22 -12.90 13.90
N TYR A 238 -10.30 -13.68 13.86
CA TYR A 238 -10.69 -14.55 14.95
C TYR A 238 -11.53 -15.73 14.46
N GLY A 239 -11.13 -16.94 14.83
CA GLY A 239 -11.79 -18.17 14.42
C GLY A 239 -11.48 -18.59 12.97
N ILE A 240 -11.86 -19.85 12.64
CA ILE A 240 -11.44 -20.55 11.41
C ILE A 240 -11.73 -19.77 10.12
N ARG A 241 -12.89 -19.12 10.02
CA ARG A 241 -13.30 -18.42 8.80
C ARG A 241 -12.38 -17.24 8.49
N THR A 242 -12.15 -16.39 9.48
CA THR A 242 -11.34 -15.17 9.29
C THR A 242 -9.86 -15.51 9.20
N VAL A 243 -9.37 -16.52 9.93
CA VAL A 243 -8.01 -17.03 9.80
C VAL A 243 -7.76 -17.58 8.40
N ALA A 244 -8.66 -18.42 7.87
CA ALA A 244 -8.51 -18.94 6.50
C ALA A 244 -8.49 -17.84 5.45
N VAL A 245 -9.36 -16.83 5.57
CA VAL A 245 -9.36 -15.66 4.67
C VAL A 245 -8.07 -14.85 4.81
N TYR A 246 -7.59 -14.63 6.03
CA TYR A 246 -6.33 -13.91 6.29
C TYR A 246 -5.13 -14.63 5.68
N LEU A 247 -5.02 -15.95 5.87
CA LEU A 247 -3.96 -16.76 5.27
C LEU A 247 -4.02 -16.68 3.73
N ALA A 248 -5.18 -16.94 3.15
CA ALA A 248 -5.35 -16.95 1.69
C ALA A 248 -5.09 -15.57 1.08
N SER A 249 -5.66 -14.50 1.66
CA SER A 249 -5.47 -13.14 1.15
C SER A 249 -4.01 -12.70 1.22
N SER A 250 -3.25 -13.11 2.24
CA SER A 250 -1.82 -12.81 2.36
C SER A 250 -0.99 -13.33 1.18
N TRP A 251 -1.36 -14.47 0.59
CA TRP A 251 -0.72 -15.00 -0.63
C TRP A 251 -1.31 -14.39 -1.90
N LEU A 252 -2.63 -14.17 -1.94
CA LEU A 252 -3.32 -13.64 -3.11
C LEU A 252 -2.92 -12.20 -3.46
N VAL A 253 -2.42 -11.39 -2.52
CA VAL A 253 -1.89 -10.04 -2.82
C VAL A 253 -0.71 -10.07 -3.81
N TYR A 254 -0.05 -11.22 -4.00
CA TYR A 254 0.96 -11.39 -5.04
C TYR A 254 0.43 -11.18 -6.48
N LEU A 255 -0.90 -11.16 -6.66
CA LEU A 255 -1.54 -10.75 -7.92
C LEU A 255 -1.12 -9.36 -8.38
N HIS A 256 -0.81 -8.43 -7.46
CA HIS A 256 -0.31 -7.09 -7.80
C HIS A 256 1.03 -7.16 -8.57
N VAL A 257 2.02 -7.84 -7.98
CA VAL A 257 3.33 -8.06 -8.65
C VAL A 257 3.15 -8.75 -9.99
N SER A 258 2.32 -9.79 -10.01
CA SER A 258 2.04 -10.54 -11.23
C SER A 258 1.35 -9.66 -12.30
N GLY A 259 0.46 -8.76 -11.89
CA GLY A 259 -0.23 -7.81 -12.76
C GLY A 259 0.76 -6.84 -13.43
N ILE A 260 1.57 -6.15 -12.62
CA ILE A 260 2.59 -5.21 -13.10
C ILE A 260 3.57 -5.91 -14.06
N PHE A 261 4.06 -7.10 -13.71
CA PHE A 261 5.02 -7.81 -14.55
C PHE A 261 4.43 -8.26 -15.89
N HIS A 262 3.15 -8.61 -15.92
CA HIS A 262 2.46 -8.91 -17.18
C HIS A 262 2.30 -7.65 -18.04
N LEU A 263 2.00 -6.48 -17.44
CA LEU A 263 1.96 -5.20 -18.15
C LEU A 263 3.32 -4.85 -18.76
N VAL A 264 4.37 -4.91 -17.96
CA VAL A 264 5.74 -4.61 -18.40
C VAL A 264 6.17 -5.46 -19.59
N VAL A 265 6.01 -6.79 -19.48
CA VAL A 265 6.36 -7.71 -20.57
C VAL A 265 5.43 -7.50 -21.78
N GLY A 266 4.15 -7.23 -21.53
CA GLY A 266 3.17 -6.92 -22.57
C GLY A 266 3.56 -5.69 -23.38
N ILE A 267 3.93 -4.59 -22.71
CA ILE A 267 4.41 -3.36 -23.38
C ILE A 267 5.67 -3.65 -24.21
N LEU A 268 6.63 -4.40 -23.68
CA LEU A 268 7.84 -4.74 -24.43
C LEU A 268 7.55 -5.60 -25.67
N CYS A 269 6.55 -6.50 -25.61
CA CYS A 269 6.12 -7.26 -26.78
C CYS A 269 5.59 -6.35 -27.90
N LEU A 270 4.94 -5.22 -27.60
CA LEU A 270 4.50 -4.25 -28.62
C LEU A 270 5.67 -3.68 -29.44
N PHE A 271 6.85 -3.64 -28.84
CA PHE A 271 8.06 -3.13 -29.50
C PHE A 271 8.99 -4.27 -30.01
N GLY A 272 8.44 -5.45 -30.19
CA GLY A 272 9.12 -6.56 -30.84
C GLY A 272 9.87 -7.52 -29.92
N PHE A 273 9.91 -7.29 -28.60
CA PHE A 273 10.58 -8.15 -27.64
C PHE A 273 9.67 -9.29 -27.19
N ASN A 274 9.77 -10.47 -27.79
CA ASN A 274 8.97 -11.66 -27.42
C ASN A 274 9.47 -12.32 -26.13
N LEU A 275 9.56 -11.54 -25.08
CA LEU A 275 10.09 -11.98 -23.78
C LEU A 275 9.18 -13.03 -23.12
N PRO A 276 9.73 -13.99 -22.35
CA PRO A 276 8.93 -15.00 -21.65
C PRO A 276 7.97 -14.39 -20.62
N GLU A 277 6.88 -15.11 -20.34
CA GLU A 277 5.92 -14.75 -19.29
C GLU A 277 6.56 -14.87 -17.91
N THR A 278 6.38 -13.84 -17.08
CA THR A 278 7.06 -13.74 -15.78
C THR A 278 6.54 -14.72 -14.74
N ASN A 279 5.21 -14.84 -14.65
CA ASN A 279 4.51 -15.67 -13.68
C ASN A 279 3.51 -16.58 -14.40
N ARG A 280 3.58 -17.90 -14.14
CA ARG A 280 2.78 -18.87 -14.89
C ARG A 280 1.98 -19.79 -13.97
N LEU A 281 0.69 -19.51 -13.77
CA LEU A 281 -0.21 -20.35 -12.95
C LEU A 281 0.42 -20.78 -11.61
N TYR A 282 1.07 -19.86 -10.94
CA TYR A 282 1.88 -20.12 -9.74
C TYR A 282 1.04 -20.56 -8.54
N PHE A 283 -0.24 -20.17 -8.46
CA PHE A 283 -1.17 -20.68 -7.43
C PHE A 283 -1.47 -22.19 -7.58
N LEU A 284 -1.21 -22.76 -8.74
CA LEU A 284 -1.38 -24.18 -9.03
C LEU A 284 -0.06 -24.97 -8.95
N ALA A 285 0.94 -24.46 -8.27
CA ALA A 285 2.18 -25.18 -8.03
C ALA A 285 1.94 -26.39 -7.12
N SER A 286 2.53 -27.53 -7.47
CA SER A 286 2.37 -28.79 -6.75
C SER A 286 3.57 -29.18 -5.86
N SER A 287 4.61 -28.34 -5.86
CA SER A 287 5.82 -28.52 -5.02
C SER A 287 6.61 -27.23 -4.93
N PRO A 288 7.54 -27.08 -3.95
CA PRO A 288 8.42 -25.91 -3.85
C PRO A 288 9.26 -25.69 -5.11
N ASN A 289 9.79 -26.74 -5.72
CA ASN A 289 10.54 -26.62 -6.98
C ASN A 289 9.65 -26.22 -8.16
N ASP A 290 8.40 -26.68 -8.20
CA ASP A 290 7.44 -26.29 -9.23
C ASP A 290 7.05 -24.81 -9.07
N LEU A 291 6.82 -24.34 -7.83
CA LEU A 291 6.58 -22.94 -7.54
C LEU A 291 7.75 -22.05 -7.98
N TRP A 292 8.98 -22.41 -7.60
CA TRP A 292 10.20 -21.69 -7.99
C TRP A 292 10.36 -21.55 -9.51
N ARG A 293 9.85 -22.52 -10.27
CA ARG A 293 9.85 -22.46 -11.74
C ARG A 293 8.73 -21.59 -12.33
N ARG A 294 7.67 -21.33 -11.57
CA ARG A 294 6.48 -20.61 -12.03
C ARG A 294 6.43 -19.16 -11.62
N VAL A 295 7.06 -18.83 -10.49
CA VAL A 295 7.11 -17.48 -9.93
C VAL A 295 8.37 -16.77 -10.40
N ASN A 296 8.21 -15.56 -10.91
CA ASN A 296 9.30 -14.68 -11.33
C ASN A 296 10.43 -15.42 -12.10
N VAL A 297 10.08 -15.92 -13.28
CA VAL A 297 10.98 -16.71 -14.13
C VAL A 297 12.31 -15.98 -14.39
N TYR A 298 12.28 -14.65 -14.49
CA TYR A 298 13.49 -13.83 -14.71
C TYR A 298 14.42 -13.86 -13.51
N TRP A 299 13.88 -13.80 -12.29
CA TRP A 299 14.67 -13.94 -11.08
C TRP A 299 15.32 -15.31 -10.98
N LYS A 300 14.55 -16.35 -11.25
CA LYS A 300 15.04 -17.72 -11.31
C LYS A 300 16.20 -17.85 -12.32
N ASP A 301 16.05 -17.30 -13.53
CA ASP A 301 17.07 -17.39 -14.59
C ASP A 301 18.33 -16.57 -14.23
N PHE A 302 18.15 -15.41 -13.59
CA PHE A 302 19.24 -14.61 -13.03
C PHE A 302 20.02 -15.41 -11.97
N MET A 303 19.32 -15.99 -11.00
CA MET A 303 19.94 -16.78 -9.92
C MET A 303 20.61 -18.05 -10.46
N LEU A 304 20.02 -18.70 -11.45
CA LEU A 304 20.62 -19.85 -12.11
C LEU A 304 21.95 -19.49 -12.79
N LYS A 305 21.96 -18.37 -13.52
CA LYS A 305 23.11 -17.94 -14.32
C LYS A 305 24.26 -17.39 -13.48
N ILE A 306 23.96 -16.54 -12.51
CA ILE A 306 24.96 -15.79 -11.75
C ILE A 306 25.45 -16.53 -10.50
N PHE A 307 24.59 -17.31 -9.86
CA PHE A 307 24.93 -17.97 -8.59
C PHE A 307 24.98 -19.50 -8.69
N TYR A 308 23.92 -20.14 -9.19
CA TYR A 308 23.84 -21.61 -9.18
C TYR A 308 24.92 -22.26 -10.04
N MET A 309 25.00 -21.90 -11.32
CA MET A 309 25.93 -22.55 -12.26
C MET A 309 27.42 -22.32 -11.90
N PRO A 310 27.84 -21.10 -11.53
CA PRO A 310 29.21 -20.90 -11.07
C PRO A 310 29.54 -21.69 -9.81
N SER A 311 28.66 -21.68 -8.81
CA SER A 311 28.83 -22.42 -7.55
C SER A 311 28.89 -23.93 -7.80
N TYR A 312 27.96 -24.46 -8.60
CA TYR A 312 27.93 -25.87 -8.97
C TYR A 312 29.23 -26.32 -9.66
N LYS A 313 29.72 -25.56 -10.65
CA LYS A 313 30.99 -25.86 -11.34
C LYS A 313 32.17 -25.78 -10.38
N ALA A 314 32.24 -24.79 -9.51
CA ALA A 314 33.31 -24.65 -8.53
C ALA A 314 33.36 -25.85 -7.56
N LEU A 315 32.21 -26.36 -7.12
CA LEU A 315 32.10 -27.54 -6.27
C LEU A 315 32.48 -28.81 -7.00
N GLN A 316 32.04 -28.95 -8.27
CA GLN A 316 32.46 -30.10 -9.12
C GLN A 316 33.97 -30.11 -9.34
N ASN A 317 34.62 -28.98 -9.58
CA ASN A 317 36.08 -28.86 -9.72
C ASN A 317 36.81 -29.27 -8.44
N ARG A 318 36.16 -29.17 -7.28
CA ARG A 318 36.68 -29.67 -5.98
C ARG A 318 36.31 -31.13 -5.73
N LYS A 319 35.87 -31.88 -6.76
CA LYS A 319 35.50 -33.31 -6.71
C LYS A 319 34.39 -33.62 -5.67
N ILE A 320 33.54 -32.65 -5.33
CA ILE A 320 32.36 -32.87 -4.50
C ILE A 320 31.33 -33.65 -5.32
N SER A 321 30.61 -34.56 -4.69
CA SER A 321 29.60 -35.39 -5.36
C SER A 321 28.56 -34.52 -6.09
N MET A 322 28.05 -34.99 -7.22
CA MET A 322 26.99 -34.26 -7.99
C MET A 322 25.80 -33.89 -7.12
N ARG A 323 25.33 -34.81 -6.28
CA ARG A 323 24.18 -34.55 -5.38
C ARG A 323 24.49 -33.46 -4.37
N SER A 324 25.64 -33.54 -3.70
CA SER A 324 26.05 -32.52 -2.72
C SER A 324 26.27 -31.17 -3.39
N SER A 325 26.88 -31.14 -4.59
CA SER A 325 27.07 -29.89 -5.34
C SER A 325 25.79 -29.23 -5.74
N MET A 326 24.76 -29.99 -6.13
CA MET A 326 23.43 -29.45 -6.43
C MET A 326 22.73 -28.84 -5.18
N ILE A 327 22.85 -29.56 -4.06
CA ILE A 327 22.29 -29.10 -2.77
C ILE A 327 22.97 -27.81 -2.32
N LEU A 328 24.29 -27.79 -2.26
CA LEU A 328 25.09 -26.63 -1.84
C LEU A 328 24.86 -25.43 -2.76
N ALA A 329 24.84 -25.63 -4.08
CA ALA A 329 24.54 -24.56 -5.03
C ALA A 329 23.13 -24.00 -4.83
N THR A 330 22.15 -24.84 -4.45
CA THR A 330 20.79 -24.39 -4.12
C THR A 330 20.77 -23.54 -2.83
N ILE A 331 21.52 -23.94 -1.81
CA ILE A 331 21.67 -23.13 -0.58
C ILE A 331 22.26 -21.77 -0.90
N VAL A 332 23.32 -21.71 -1.71
CA VAL A 332 23.93 -20.43 -2.15
C VAL A 332 22.89 -19.55 -2.85
N VAL A 333 22.04 -20.11 -3.71
CA VAL A 333 20.96 -19.37 -4.38
C VAL A 333 20.01 -18.73 -3.38
N PHE A 334 19.56 -19.44 -2.35
CA PHE A 334 18.59 -18.90 -1.40
C PHE A 334 19.19 -17.86 -0.44
N VAL A 335 20.42 -18.07 0.00
CA VAL A 335 21.16 -17.05 0.78
C VAL A 335 21.37 -15.78 -0.06
N ALA A 336 21.81 -15.94 -1.31
CA ALA A 336 21.97 -14.80 -2.22
C ALA A 336 20.62 -14.12 -2.54
N THR A 337 19.53 -14.88 -2.68
CA THR A 337 18.19 -14.31 -2.90
C THR A 337 17.78 -13.44 -1.73
N TRP A 338 17.95 -13.90 -0.50
CA TRP A 338 17.65 -13.12 0.70
C TRP A 338 18.44 -11.81 0.75
N LEU A 339 19.77 -11.89 0.57
CA LEU A 339 20.63 -10.70 0.58
C LEU A 339 20.30 -9.72 -0.55
N LEU A 340 20.04 -10.22 -1.75
CA LEU A 340 19.73 -9.38 -2.91
C LEU A 340 18.31 -8.75 -2.83
N HIS A 341 17.37 -9.40 -2.14
CA HIS A 341 16.07 -8.75 -1.83
C HIS A 341 16.29 -7.57 -0.89
N SER A 342 17.08 -7.71 0.16
CA SER A 342 17.42 -6.61 1.05
C SER A 342 18.17 -5.48 0.32
N TYR A 343 19.09 -5.83 -0.59
CA TYR A 343 19.77 -4.87 -1.47
C TYR A 343 18.78 -4.11 -2.38
N GLN A 344 17.81 -4.81 -2.96
CA GLN A 344 16.75 -4.19 -3.76
C GLN A 344 15.92 -3.21 -2.94
N TRP A 345 15.55 -3.59 -1.71
CA TRP A 345 14.80 -2.73 -0.78
C TRP A 345 15.57 -1.47 -0.42
N PHE A 346 16.87 -1.56 -0.22
CA PHE A 346 17.70 -0.40 0.04
C PHE A 346 17.52 0.67 -1.04
N TRP A 347 17.60 0.28 -2.31
CA TRP A 347 17.46 1.23 -3.42
C TRP A 347 16.04 1.77 -3.62
N LEU A 348 15.03 0.98 -3.29
CA LEU A 348 13.64 1.38 -3.46
C LEU A 348 13.11 2.24 -2.32
N VAL A 349 13.54 1.96 -1.08
CA VAL A 349 12.96 2.53 0.14
C VAL A 349 13.99 3.29 0.99
N GLY A 350 15.30 3.21 0.65
CA GLY A 350 16.38 3.86 1.40
C GLY A 350 16.73 3.16 2.72
N ARG A 351 16.30 1.91 2.93
CA ARG A 351 16.58 1.10 4.13
C ARG A 351 17.04 -0.29 3.73
N PHE A 352 17.94 -0.87 4.55
CA PHE A 352 18.45 -2.22 4.35
C PHE A 352 17.77 -3.18 5.35
N PRO A 353 16.58 -3.72 5.03
CA PRO A 353 15.82 -4.54 5.97
C PRO A 353 16.37 -5.98 6.00
N LEU A 354 17.40 -6.23 6.79
CA LEU A 354 17.81 -7.59 7.16
C LEU A 354 17.07 -8.00 8.44
N THR A 355 15.78 -8.27 8.32
CA THR A 355 14.98 -8.71 9.45
C THR A 355 15.08 -10.22 9.65
N TRP A 356 14.99 -10.68 10.89
CA TRP A 356 14.95 -12.11 11.18
C TRP A 356 13.69 -12.80 10.59
N VAL A 357 12.58 -12.06 10.40
CA VAL A 357 11.36 -12.54 9.74
C VAL A 357 11.64 -12.88 8.27
N ASP A 358 12.39 -12.03 7.58
CA ASP A 358 12.82 -12.28 6.19
C ASP A 358 13.78 -13.48 6.13
N ALA A 359 14.71 -13.57 7.08
CA ALA A 359 15.63 -14.69 7.16
C ALA A 359 14.90 -16.03 7.35
N VAL A 360 13.89 -16.07 8.24
CA VAL A 360 13.04 -17.25 8.44
C VAL A 360 12.25 -17.58 7.18
N PHE A 361 11.63 -16.59 6.53
CA PHE A 361 10.86 -16.81 5.29
C PHE A 361 11.74 -17.45 4.20
N TRP A 362 12.89 -16.85 3.89
CA TRP A 362 13.78 -17.36 2.85
C TRP A 362 14.49 -18.64 3.26
N GLY A 363 14.83 -18.79 4.54
CA GLY A 363 15.43 -19.99 5.10
C GLY A 363 14.51 -21.21 5.01
N VAL A 364 13.24 -21.07 5.43
CA VAL A 364 12.24 -22.14 5.35
C VAL A 364 11.96 -22.49 3.89
N PHE A 365 11.73 -21.49 3.03
CA PHE A 365 11.47 -21.77 1.62
C PHE A 365 12.66 -22.42 0.93
N GLY A 366 13.88 -21.96 1.20
CA GLY A 366 15.10 -22.57 0.71
C GLY A 366 15.27 -24.01 1.18
N ALA A 367 15.05 -24.28 2.47
CA ALA A 367 15.09 -25.64 3.03
C ALA A 367 14.07 -26.57 2.34
N LEU A 368 12.85 -26.11 2.10
CA LEU A 368 11.81 -26.89 1.40
C LEU A 368 12.23 -27.21 -0.03
N VAL A 369 12.83 -26.25 -0.76
CA VAL A 369 13.36 -26.48 -2.12
C VAL A 369 14.54 -27.46 -2.10
N VAL A 370 15.46 -27.33 -1.13
CA VAL A 370 16.59 -28.25 -0.95
C VAL A 370 16.11 -29.67 -0.66
N VAL A 371 15.19 -29.84 0.30
CA VAL A 371 14.61 -31.16 0.65
C VAL A 371 13.92 -31.76 -0.58
N ASN A 372 13.09 -30.98 -1.28
CA ASN A 372 12.39 -31.46 -2.48
C ASN A 372 13.40 -31.87 -3.56
N THR A 373 14.49 -31.13 -3.76
CA THR A 373 15.55 -31.45 -4.70
C THR A 373 16.27 -32.74 -4.28
N ALA A 374 16.62 -32.90 -3.00
CA ALA A 374 17.27 -34.09 -2.48
C ALA A 374 16.40 -35.35 -2.64
N MET A 375 15.07 -35.22 -2.44
CA MET A 375 14.10 -36.32 -2.65
C MET A 375 13.99 -36.71 -4.14
N GLN A 376 14.04 -35.74 -5.05
CA GLN A 376 14.02 -36.01 -6.49
C GLN A 376 15.29 -36.69 -7.00
N LEU A 377 16.42 -36.54 -6.33
CA LEU A 377 17.73 -37.14 -6.64
C LEU A 377 17.91 -38.52 -5.97
N GLY A 378 16.95 -39.02 -5.21
CA GLY A 378 16.99 -40.30 -4.54
C GLY A 378 16.84 -41.49 -5.49
N PRO A 379 17.33 -42.71 -5.11
CA PRO A 379 17.33 -43.90 -5.98
C PRO A 379 15.93 -44.41 -6.35
N ARG A 380 14.88 -43.98 -5.66
CA ARG A 380 13.48 -44.34 -5.95
C ARG A 380 12.77 -43.39 -6.92
N SER A 381 13.41 -42.35 -7.39
CA SER A 381 12.83 -41.39 -8.35
C SER A 381 12.86 -42.00 -9.78
N ARG A 382 11.94 -42.92 -10.06
CA ARG A 382 11.65 -43.28 -11.46
C ARG A 382 10.99 -42.05 -12.10
N VAL A 383 11.70 -41.38 -12.99
CA VAL A 383 11.14 -40.36 -13.87
C VAL A 383 10.16 -41.08 -14.82
N VAL A 384 8.92 -41.24 -14.35
CA VAL A 384 7.83 -41.59 -15.27
C VAL A 384 7.60 -40.34 -16.10
N SER A 385 7.93 -40.40 -17.37
CA SER A 385 7.66 -39.33 -18.33
C SER A 385 6.17 -39.00 -18.29
N PRO A 386 5.74 -37.74 -17.94
CA PRO A 386 4.32 -37.42 -17.81
C PRO A 386 3.53 -37.51 -19.14
N ARG A 387 4.20 -37.68 -20.25
CA ARG A 387 3.59 -37.68 -21.58
C ARG A 387 2.85 -38.95 -21.94
N ASN A 388 3.10 -40.07 -21.26
CA ASN A 388 2.49 -41.37 -21.57
C ASN A 388 1.64 -41.97 -20.45
N ALA A 389 1.49 -41.31 -19.32
CA ALA A 389 0.59 -41.79 -18.25
C ALA A 389 -0.85 -41.37 -18.57
N GLY A 390 -1.72 -42.30 -18.83
CA GLY A 390 -3.17 -42.11 -18.92
C GLY A 390 -3.72 -41.46 -17.66
N TRP A 391 -4.84 -40.78 -17.73
CA TRP A 391 -5.48 -40.21 -16.55
C TRP A 391 -5.82 -41.32 -15.54
N SER A 392 -5.49 -41.11 -14.30
CA SER A 392 -5.86 -41.99 -13.19
C SER A 392 -6.50 -41.21 -12.06
N PRO A 393 -7.58 -41.69 -11.43
CA PRO A 393 -8.20 -41.03 -10.28
C PRO A 393 -7.22 -40.77 -9.14
N GLY A 394 -6.40 -41.76 -8.78
CA GLY A 394 -5.38 -41.63 -7.74
C GLY A 394 -4.31 -40.60 -8.04
N GLY A 395 -3.90 -40.51 -9.32
CA GLY A 395 -2.97 -39.46 -9.79
C GLY A 395 -3.59 -38.07 -9.69
N ALA A 396 -4.86 -37.89 -10.07
CA ALA A 396 -5.58 -36.63 -9.97
C ALA A 396 -5.75 -36.19 -8.50
N VAL A 397 -6.19 -37.09 -7.64
CA VAL A 397 -6.32 -36.86 -6.18
C VAL A 397 -4.98 -36.40 -5.59
N THR A 398 -3.91 -37.14 -5.86
CA THR A 398 -2.56 -36.81 -5.35
C THR A 398 -2.10 -35.46 -5.86
N HIS A 399 -2.33 -35.12 -7.12
CA HIS A 399 -1.96 -33.83 -7.70
C HIS A 399 -2.71 -32.68 -7.03
N VAL A 400 -4.03 -32.80 -6.88
CA VAL A 400 -4.86 -31.75 -6.25
C VAL A 400 -4.48 -31.53 -4.79
N LEU A 401 -4.25 -32.62 -4.02
CA LEU A 401 -3.77 -32.51 -2.64
C LEU A 401 -2.41 -31.79 -2.56
N LYS A 402 -1.48 -32.07 -3.47
CA LYS A 402 -0.20 -31.37 -3.53
C LYS A 402 -0.37 -29.88 -3.84
N VAL A 403 -1.27 -29.52 -4.76
CA VAL A 403 -1.57 -28.11 -5.10
C VAL A 403 -2.20 -27.40 -3.90
N MET A 404 -3.21 -28.01 -3.26
CA MET A 404 -3.84 -27.43 -2.08
C MET A 404 -2.84 -27.28 -0.92
N GLY A 405 -2.02 -28.30 -0.66
CA GLY A 405 -0.97 -28.25 0.36
C GLY A 405 0.05 -27.17 0.08
N MET A 406 0.47 -27.01 -1.18
CA MET A 406 1.42 -25.95 -1.56
C MET A 406 0.80 -24.55 -1.43
N PHE A 407 -0.48 -24.38 -1.82
CA PHE A 407 -1.19 -23.13 -1.65
C PHE A 407 -1.31 -22.76 -0.17
N THR A 408 -1.70 -23.70 0.68
CA THR A 408 -1.81 -23.50 2.15
C THR A 408 -0.46 -23.16 2.76
N LEU A 409 0.61 -23.86 2.37
CA LEU A 409 1.96 -23.60 2.83
C LEU A 409 2.40 -22.17 2.49
N MET A 410 2.21 -21.74 1.24
CA MET A 410 2.57 -20.38 0.82
C MET A 410 1.71 -19.34 1.51
N SER A 411 0.41 -19.61 1.70
CA SER A 411 -0.49 -18.74 2.45
C SER A 411 -0.01 -18.57 3.89
N ALA A 412 0.41 -19.63 4.55
CA ALA A 412 0.97 -19.57 5.90
C ALA A 412 2.29 -18.78 5.93
N MET A 413 3.20 -19.03 4.98
CA MET A 413 4.48 -18.32 4.91
C MET A 413 4.31 -16.82 4.62
N PHE A 414 3.42 -16.45 3.69
CA PHE A 414 3.14 -15.04 3.39
C PHE A 414 2.40 -14.34 4.54
N SER A 415 1.52 -15.04 5.24
CA SER A 415 0.85 -14.50 6.43
C SER A 415 1.83 -14.27 7.59
N TRP A 416 2.78 -15.18 7.81
CA TRP A 416 3.89 -15.01 8.72
C TRP A 416 4.69 -13.75 8.39
N TRP A 417 5.09 -13.63 7.14
CA TRP A 417 5.85 -12.48 6.66
C TRP A 417 5.08 -11.14 6.79
N SER A 418 3.76 -11.16 6.55
CA SER A 418 2.90 -9.98 6.69
C SER A 418 2.63 -9.59 8.14
N THR A 419 2.58 -10.57 9.06
CA THR A 419 2.27 -10.31 10.49
C THR A 419 3.47 -9.72 11.22
N ARG A 420 4.70 -10.10 10.82
CA ARG A 420 5.99 -9.66 11.37
C ARG A 420 6.26 -9.96 12.85
N ASP A 421 5.22 -10.23 13.64
CA ASP A 421 5.31 -10.60 15.04
C ASP A 421 4.85 -12.06 15.24
N PRO A 422 5.75 -12.95 15.71
CA PRO A 422 5.42 -14.35 15.92
C PRO A 422 4.32 -14.61 16.94
N ALA A 423 4.32 -13.85 18.03
CA ALA A 423 3.33 -14.04 19.09
C ALA A 423 1.93 -13.75 18.55
N THR A 424 1.78 -12.66 17.80
CA THR A 424 0.54 -12.34 17.07
C THR A 424 0.15 -13.46 16.11
N TRP A 425 1.08 -13.97 15.29
CA TRP A 425 0.77 -15.02 14.32
C TRP A 425 0.33 -16.33 14.99
N ILE A 426 1.02 -16.75 16.05
CA ILE A 426 0.65 -17.94 16.83
C ILE A 426 -0.73 -17.75 17.48
N TYR A 427 -0.99 -16.57 18.05
CA TYR A 427 -2.29 -16.24 18.63
C TYR A 427 -3.42 -16.32 17.60
N LEU A 428 -3.22 -15.77 16.39
CA LEU A 428 -4.21 -15.84 15.31
C LEU A 428 -4.55 -17.28 14.95
N LEU A 429 -3.54 -18.13 14.77
CA LEU A 429 -3.74 -19.55 14.49
C LEU A 429 -4.41 -20.27 15.68
N GLY A 430 -4.04 -19.94 16.90
CA GLY A 430 -4.63 -20.49 18.13
C GLY A 430 -6.13 -20.19 18.25
N SER A 431 -6.58 -19.02 17.75
CA SER A 431 -7.98 -18.62 17.80
C SER A 431 -8.94 -19.55 17.02
N VAL A 432 -8.40 -20.39 16.14
CA VAL A 432 -9.19 -21.43 15.44
C VAL A 432 -9.85 -22.40 16.41
N ARG A 433 -9.23 -22.70 17.56
CA ARG A 433 -9.76 -23.61 18.59
C ARG A 433 -11.06 -23.07 19.22
N GLU A 434 -11.25 -21.77 19.21
CA GLU A 434 -12.42 -21.11 19.77
C GLU A 434 -13.57 -20.97 18.75
N SER A 435 -13.45 -21.61 17.59
CA SER A 435 -14.48 -21.58 16.56
C SER A 435 -15.67 -22.47 16.92
N ALA A 436 -16.89 -21.97 16.66
CA ALA A 436 -18.09 -22.77 16.80
C ALA A 436 -18.04 -24.02 15.90
N PRO A 437 -18.54 -25.17 16.36
CA PRO A 437 -18.53 -26.44 15.58
C PRO A 437 -19.15 -26.29 14.18
N ARG A 438 -20.22 -25.48 14.05
CA ARG A 438 -20.85 -25.16 12.76
C ARG A 438 -19.89 -24.46 11.79
N ALA A 439 -19.05 -23.54 12.29
CA ALA A 439 -18.07 -22.83 11.45
C ALA A 439 -16.97 -23.77 10.96
N LEU A 440 -16.51 -24.69 11.83
CA LEU A 440 -15.54 -25.73 11.45
C LEU A 440 -16.11 -26.67 10.40
N LEU A 441 -17.38 -27.10 10.56
CA LEU A 441 -18.07 -27.97 9.60
C LEU A 441 -18.21 -27.29 8.24
N LEU A 442 -18.66 -26.02 8.20
CA LEU A 442 -18.80 -25.26 6.95
C LEU A 442 -17.45 -25.05 6.25
N PHE A 443 -16.40 -24.81 7.04
CA PHE A 443 -15.05 -24.71 6.50
C PHE A 443 -14.57 -26.03 5.88
N ALA A 444 -14.78 -27.16 6.58
CA ALA A 444 -14.43 -28.49 6.08
C ALA A 444 -15.19 -28.82 4.78
N LEU A 445 -16.49 -28.55 4.74
CA LEU A 445 -17.30 -28.73 3.52
C LEU A 445 -16.78 -27.84 2.37
N GLY A 446 -16.39 -26.60 2.64
CA GLY A 446 -15.76 -25.71 1.67
C GLY A 446 -14.45 -26.26 1.10
N VAL A 447 -13.58 -26.79 1.96
CA VAL A 447 -12.33 -27.45 1.55
C VAL A 447 -12.61 -28.68 0.68
N ILE A 448 -13.59 -29.51 1.06
CA ILE A 448 -14.01 -30.67 0.26
C ILE A 448 -14.56 -30.22 -1.12
N ALA A 449 -15.38 -29.17 -1.17
CA ALA A 449 -15.90 -28.64 -2.42
C ALA A 449 -14.78 -28.14 -3.35
N VAL A 450 -13.79 -27.41 -2.81
CA VAL A 450 -12.61 -26.97 -3.58
C VAL A 450 -11.80 -28.17 -4.07
N PHE A 451 -11.62 -29.20 -3.25
CA PHE A 451 -10.94 -30.43 -3.63
C PHE A 451 -11.65 -31.15 -4.80
N VAL A 452 -12.97 -31.36 -4.67
CA VAL A 452 -13.78 -32.01 -5.73
C VAL A 452 -13.73 -31.19 -7.01
N ALA A 453 -13.88 -29.87 -6.95
CA ALA A 453 -13.76 -28.98 -8.09
C ALA A 453 -12.37 -29.07 -8.73
N GLY A 454 -11.32 -29.18 -7.91
CA GLY A 454 -9.95 -29.36 -8.37
C GLY A 454 -9.75 -30.67 -9.16
N VAL A 455 -10.28 -31.77 -8.66
CA VAL A 455 -10.24 -33.09 -9.35
C VAL A 455 -11.02 -33.03 -10.66
N ALA A 456 -12.21 -32.42 -10.67
CA ALA A 456 -13.01 -32.24 -11.87
C ALA A 456 -12.29 -31.36 -12.91
N ALA A 457 -11.67 -30.26 -12.47
CA ALA A 457 -10.87 -29.40 -13.35
C ALA A 457 -9.63 -30.12 -13.91
N HIS A 458 -8.96 -30.94 -13.12
CA HIS A 458 -7.83 -31.77 -13.57
C HIS A 458 -8.29 -32.79 -14.64
N TYR A 459 -9.44 -33.42 -14.45
CA TYR A 459 -10.05 -34.31 -15.44
C TYR A 459 -10.41 -33.57 -16.73
N ALA A 460 -11.09 -32.44 -16.62
CA ALA A 460 -11.46 -31.61 -17.77
C ALA A 460 -10.22 -31.17 -18.57
N ALA A 461 -9.15 -30.80 -17.89
CA ALA A 461 -7.89 -30.43 -18.51
C ALA A 461 -7.25 -31.61 -19.27
N HIS A 462 -7.32 -32.81 -18.70
CA HIS A 462 -6.83 -34.03 -19.36
C HIS A 462 -7.62 -34.34 -20.63
N ARG A 463 -8.94 -34.14 -20.62
CA ARG A 463 -9.82 -34.29 -21.79
C ARG A 463 -9.64 -33.18 -22.85
N GLY A 464 -8.77 -32.19 -22.58
CA GLY A 464 -8.58 -31.06 -23.48
C GLY A 464 -9.65 -29.98 -23.37
N TRP A 465 -10.61 -30.13 -22.44
CA TRP A 465 -11.66 -29.13 -22.15
C TRP A 465 -11.05 -27.97 -21.37
N THR A 466 -10.21 -27.20 -22.03
CA THR A 466 -9.59 -26.03 -21.39
C THR A 466 -10.00 -24.77 -22.13
N LEU A 467 -10.33 -23.73 -21.39
CA LEU A 467 -10.53 -22.38 -21.95
C LEU A 467 -9.24 -21.76 -22.53
N GLY A 468 -8.13 -22.53 -22.55
CA GLY A 468 -6.81 -22.04 -22.96
C GLY A 468 -6.16 -21.11 -21.92
N ILE A 469 -6.77 -20.99 -20.74
CA ILE A 469 -6.18 -20.27 -19.60
C ILE A 469 -4.84 -20.94 -19.27
N GLY A 470 -3.74 -20.19 -19.31
CA GLY A 470 -2.38 -20.70 -19.05
C GLY A 470 -1.64 -21.25 -20.30
N LYS A 471 -2.24 -21.32 -21.47
CA LYS A 471 -1.47 -21.56 -22.69
C LYS A 471 -0.67 -20.31 -23.06
N SER A 472 0.63 -20.47 -23.26
CA SER A 472 1.51 -19.36 -23.66
C SER A 472 1.22 -18.85 -25.09
N VAL A 473 0.66 -19.72 -25.93
CA VAL A 473 0.29 -19.41 -27.32
C VAL A 473 -1.18 -19.77 -27.52
N LEU A 474 -1.97 -18.81 -27.98
CA LEU A 474 -3.35 -18.99 -28.44
C LEU A 474 -3.42 -18.61 -29.92
N PRO A 475 -4.33 -19.21 -30.71
CA PRO A 475 -4.64 -18.72 -32.03
C PRO A 475 -4.96 -17.23 -32.01
N PHE A 476 -4.54 -16.49 -33.03
CA PHE A 476 -4.70 -15.03 -33.11
C PHE A 476 -6.17 -14.62 -32.90
N SER A 477 -7.10 -15.18 -33.63
CA SER A 477 -8.54 -14.89 -33.55
C SER A 477 -9.10 -15.09 -32.14
N ARG A 478 -8.73 -16.18 -31.47
CA ARG A 478 -9.16 -16.47 -30.10
C ARG A 478 -8.57 -15.48 -29.08
N SER A 479 -7.30 -15.09 -29.27
CA SER A 479 -6.65 -14.09 -28.43
C SER A 479 -7.34 -12.75 -28.57
N VAL A 480 -7.64 -12.31 -29.79
CA VAL A 480 -8.38 -11.07 -30.09
C VAL A 480 -9.76 -11.10 -29.45
N PHE A 481 -10.52 -12.19 -29.69
CA PHE A 481 -11.86 -12.31 -29.09
C PHE A 481 -11.85 -12.19 -27.59
N LEU A 482 -10.95 -12.89 -26.89
CA LEU A 482 -10.87 -12.86 -25.42
C LEU A 482 -10.52 -11.47 -24.88
N THR A 483 -9.59 -10.75 -25.53
CA THR A 483 -9.21 -9.40 -25.09
C THR A 483 -10.29 -8.37 -25.37
N LEU A 484 -10.96 -8.44 -26.55
CA LEU A 484 -12.06 -7.54 -26.89
C LEU A 484 -13.27 -7.78 -25.98
N ALA A 485 -13.76 -9.02 -25.94
CA ALA A 485 -14.93 -9.38 -25.15
C ALA A 485 -14.72 -9.08 -23.66
N GLY A 486 -13.54 -9.42 -23.14
CA GLY A 486 -13.22 -9.14 -21.76
C GLY A 486 -13.11 -7.64 -21.44
N SER A 487 -12.49 -6.84 -22.32
CA SER A 487 -12.40 -5.39 -22.13
C SER A 487 -13.77 -4.72 -22.22
N ILE A 488 -14.61 -5.13 -23.16
CA ILE A 488 -15.98 -4.62 -23.31
C ILE A 488 -16.82 -4.99 -22.08
N LEU A 489 -16.69 -6.23 -21.58
CA LEU A 489 -17.41 -6.66 -20.37
C LEU A 489 -17.00 -5.84 -19.13
N LEU A 490 -15.69 -5.57 -18.96
CA LEU A 490 -15.21 -4.70 -17.88
C LEU A 490 -15.77 -3.29 -18.01
N LEU A 491 -15.73 -2.70 -19.22
CA LEU A 491 -16.27 -1.36 -19.45
C LEU A 491 -17.80 -1.31 -19.30
N ALA A 492 -18.51 -2.37 -19.63
CA ALA A 492 -19.94 -2.48 -19.36
C ALA A 492 -20.23 -2.56 -17.85
N SER A 493 -19.37 -3.27 -17.10
CA SER A 493 -19.54 -3.40 -15.64
C SER A 493 -19.27 -2.12 -14.85
N SER A 494 -18.59 -1.13 -15.45
CA SER A 494 -18.36 0.18 -14.85
C SER A 494 -19.51 1.16 -15.12
N ARG A 495 -20.54 0.79 -15.88
CA ARG A 495 -21.68 1.65 -16.15
C ARG A 495 -22.63 1.71 -14.95
N PRO A 496 -23.07 2.93 -14.53
CA PRO A 496 -23.94 3.08 -13.38
C PRO A 496 -25.25 2.26 -13.49
N GLU A 497 -25.80 2.13 -14.69
CA GLU A 497 -27.04 1.39 -14.93
C GLU A 497 -26.84 -0.11 -14.65
N VAL A 498 -25.70 -0.66 -15.05
CA VAL A 498 -25.35 -2.07 -14.80
C VAL A 498 -25.10 -2.30 -13.31
N GLN A 499 -24.42 -1.39 -12.66
CA GLN A 499 -24.13 -1.48 -11.21
C GLN A 499 -25.41 -1.41 -10.39
N GLN A 500 -26.34 -0.49 -10.73
CA GLN A 500 -27.65 -0.38 -10.09
C GLN A 500 -28.48 -1.67 -10.27
N SER A 501 -28.46 -2.26 -11.46
CA SER A 501 -29.19 -3.50 -11.73
C SER A 501 -28.67 -4.70 -10.93
N LEU A 502 -27.42 -4.68 -10.51
CA LEU A 502 -26.77 -5.74 -9.72
C LEU A 502 -26.94 -5.55 -8.20
N GLY A 503 -27.54 -4.45 -7.75
CA GLY A 503 -27.79 -4.16 -6.33
C GLY A 503 -26.51 -4.20 -5.48
N THR A 504 -26.51 -4.96 -4.38
CA THR A 504 -25.33 -5.08 -3.49
C THR A 504 -24.07 -5.60 -4.18
N LYS A 505 -24.21 -6.40 -5.24
CA LYS A 505 -23.06 -6.85 -6.06
C LYS A 505 -22.50 -5.71 -6.91
N GLY A 506 -23.36 -4.77 -7.35
CA GLY A 506 -22.92 -3.54 -8.03
C GLY A 506 -22.07 -2.64 -7.14
N LEU A 507 -22.39 -2.54 -5.84
CA LEU A 507 -21.55 -1.82 -4.88
C LEU A 507 -20.14 -2.42 -4.75
N MET A 508 -20.01 -3.75 -4.87
CA MET A 508 -18.69 -4.40 -4.92
C MET A 508 -17.90 -4.01 -6.17
N LEU A 509 -18.56 -3.90 -7.32
CA LEU A 509 -17.91 -3.43 -8.56
C LEU A 509 -17.52 -1.96 -8.47
N LEU A 510 -18.38 -1.12 -7.93
CA LEU A 510 -18.10 0.30 -7.69
C LEU A 510 -16.85 0.50 -6.81
N SER A 511 -16.65 -0.36 -5.81
CA SER A 511 -15.46 -0.31 -4.95
C SER A 511 -14.15 -0.59 -5.69
N LEU A 512 -14.20 -1.26 -6.86
CA LEU A 512 -13.03 -1.55 -7.67
C LEU A 512 -12.66 -0.39 -8.63
N GLU A 513 -13.54 0.58 -8.83
CA GLU A 513 -13.31 1.72 -9.74
C GLU A 513 -12.45 2.81 -9.12
N ARG A 514 -12.34 2.86 -7.82
CA ARG A 514 -11.59 3.89 -7.11
C ARG A 514 -10.45 3.28 -6.30
N GLU A 515 -9.33 3.94 -6.29
CA GLU A 515 -8.26 3.66 -5.33
C GLU A 515 -8.76 4.09 -3.94
N ARG A 516 -9.24 3.13 -3.14
CA ARG A 516 -9.65 3.34 -1.74
C ARG A 516 -8.65 2.65 -0.84
N LEU A 517 -8.49 3.19 0.36
CA LEU A 517 -7.89 2.44 1.45
C LEU A 517 -8.84 1.30 1.84
N ASN A 518 -8.30 0.12 2.07
CA ASN A 518 -9.10 -0.95 2.65
C ASN A 518 -9.29 -0.70 4.17
N ALA A 519 -10.20 -1.43 4.82
CA ALA A 519 -10.41 -1.35 6.26
C ALA A 519 -9.11 -1.66 7.07
N ARG A 520 -8.14 -2.39 6.49
CA ARG A 520 -6.82 -2.61 7.07
C ARG A 520 -5.92 -1.40 6.87
N ASP A 521 -5.93 -0.76 5.70
CA ASP A 521 -5.10 0.40 5.43
C ASP A 521 -5.72 1.66 6.00
N ALA A 522 -7.04 1.78 6.01
CA ALA A 522 -7.73 2.76 6.82
C ALA A 522 -7.44 2.52 8.31
N ALA A 523 -7.46 1.28 8.79
CA ALA A 523 -7.00 0.94 10.14
C ALA A 523 -5.47 0.98 10.27
N ILE A 524 -4.67 0.85 9.22
CA ILE A 524 -3.21 1.04 9.18
C ILE A 524 -2.89 2.51 8.91
N GLU A 525 -3.68 3.29 8.25
CA GLU A 525 -3.57 4.75 8.20
C GLU A 525 -4.15 5.39 9.45
N ASP A 526 -5.26 4.95 9.95
CA ASP A 526 -5.63 5.18 11.35
C ASP A 526 -4.54 4.67 12.29
N ARG A 527 -3.88 3.55 11.98
CA ARG A 527 -2.80 2.96 12.75
C ARG A 527 -1.42 3.41 12.31
N ALA A 528 -1.08 3.65 11.03
CA ALA A 528 0.20 4.23 10.65
C ALA A 528 0.22 5.71 10.99
N TYR A 529 -0.89 6.34 11.08
CA TYR A 529 -1.02 7.53 11.90
C TYR A 529 -0.80 7.18 13.40
N TYR A 530 -1.21 6.03 13.90
CA TYR A 530 -1.14 5.62 15.31
C TYR A 530 -0.12 4.51 15.63
N GLU A 531 0.32 3.65 14.72
CA GLU A 531 1.38 2.62 14.89
C GLU A 531 2.72 3.04 14.33
N ALA A 532 2.80 3.88 13.30
CA ALA A 532 3.97 4.71 13.08
C ALA A 532 4.17 5.69 14.24
N LEU A 533 3.18 5.91 15.06
CA LEU A 533 3.25 6.53 16.38
C LEU A 533 3.94 5.64 17.42
N ILE A 534 4.05 4.35 17.29
CA ILE A 534 4.51 3.42 18.33
C ILE A 534 5.67 2.54 17.90
N THR A 535 5.73 2.18 16.65
CA THR A 535 6.86 1.42 16.13
C THR A 535 7.77 2.32 15.30
N THR A 536 8.89 2.66 15.86
CA THR A 536 9.98 3.45 15.24
C THR A 536 10.47 2.83 13.92
N ASP A 537 10.00 1.65 13.49
CA ASP A 537 10.76 0.86 12.54
C ASP A 537 10.04 0.34 11.29
N GLN A 538 8.73 0.54 11.04
CA GLN A 538 8.25 -0.05 9.79
C GLN A 538 7.02 0.62 9.13
N PRO A 539 7.09 0.96 7.82
CA PRO A 539 5.91 1.31 7.02
C PRO A 539 5.06 0.07 6.70
N ALA A 540 3.76 0.26 6.57
CA ALA A 540 2.83 -0.75 6.09
C ALA A 540 3.23 -1.23 4.69
N ASN A 541 3.35 -2.52 4.56
CA ASN A 541 3.64 -3.31 3.35
C ASN A 541 4.43 -2.58 2.23
N PRO A 542 5.73 -2.34 2.41
CA PRO A 542 6.54 -1.55 1.47
C PRO A 542 6.79 -2.26 0.14
N VAL A 543 6.28 -3.47 -0.05
CA VAL A 543 6.53 -4.28 -1.26
C VAL A 543 5.97 -3.62 -2.52
N PHE A 544 4.98 -2.73 -2.38
CA PHE A 544 4.19 -2.29 -3.52
C PHE A 544 4.10 -0.77 -3.72
N GLU A 545 4.62 0.04 -2.81
CA GLU A 545 4.49 1.50 -2.94
C GLU A 545 5.85 2.22 -2.90
N VAL A 546 6.22 2.82 -4.02
CA VAL A 546 7.17 3.95 -4.06
C VAL A 546 6.36 5.19 -3.69
N ARG A 547 6.56 5.71 -2.49
CA ARG A 547 5.84 6.89 -2.00
C ARG A 547 6.26 8.14 -2.78
N ASP A 548 5.28 8.92 -3.21
CA ASP A 548 5.49 10.27 -3.76
C ASP A 548 6.08 11.21 -2.70
N GLU A 549 6.75 12.29 -3.12
CA GLU A 549 7.31 13.32 -2.22
C GLU A 549 6.23 13.94 -1.33
N ALA A 550 5.01 14.09 -1.84
CA ALA A 550 3.85 14.51 -1.05
C ALA A 550 3.50 13.56 0.11
N GLU A 551 3.90 12.28 0.04
CA GLU A 551 3.71 11.30 1.11
C GLU A 551 4.82 11.36 2.17
N ALA A 552 5.98 11.96 1.88
CA ALA A 552 7.03 12.19 2.86
C ALA A 552 6.58 13.18 3.94
N ASP A 553 5.66 14.08 3.61
CA ASP A 553 5.05 15.04 4.55
C ASP A 553 3.97 14.40 5.46
N LEU A 554 3.56 13.17 5.22
CA LEU A 554 2.61 12.42 6.06
C LEU A 554 3.27 11.76 7.30
N VAL A 555 4.42 12.27 7.73
CA VAL A 555 5.09 11.79 8.94
C VAL A 555 4.21 12.07 10.16
N PRO A 556 3.92 11.05 10.99
CA PRO A 556 3.18 11.26 12.24
C PRO A 556 3.89 12.25 13.15
N ILE A 557 3.12 13.14 13.79
CA ILE A 557 3.64 14.22 14.65
C ILE A 557 4.60 13.73 15.74
N ARG A 558 4.35 12.55 16.32
CA ARG A 558 5.18 11.99 17.39
C ARG A 558 6.60 11.60 16.96
N ASN A 559 6.84 11.46 15.65
CA ASN A 559 8.17 11.26 15.08
C ASN A 559 8.85 12.60 14.73
N SER A 560 8.20 13.72 15.07
CA SER A 560 8.72 15.07 14.83
C SER A 560 9.52 15.57 16.02
N ALA A 561 10.35 16.58 15.79
CA ALA A 561 11.11 17.26 16.82
C ALA A 561 10.24 18.09 17.80
N ALA A 562 8.94 18.23 17.52
CA ALA A 562 7.99 18.95 18.35
C ALA A 562 7.40 18.13 19.51
N VAL A 563 7.80 16.86 19.65
CA VAL A 563 7.19 15.91 20.60
C VAL A 563 8.22 15.37 21.60
N ARG A 564 7.78 15.16 22.83
CA ARG A 564 8.50 14.45 23.89
C ARG A 564 7.66 13.27 24.38
N TYR A 565 8.28 12.09 24.54
CA TYR A 565 7.67 10.96 25.21
C TYR A 565 7.68 11.14 26.72
N THR A 566 6.54 10.88 27.37
CA THR A 566 6.35 11.11 28.80
C THR A 566 6.66 9.89 29.67
N GLY A 567 6.68 8.69 29.07
CA GLY A 567 6.92 7.44 29.79
C GLY A 567 5.75 6.96 30.66
N ASP A 568 4.60 7.62 30.59
CA ASP A 568 3.38 7.32 31.32
C ASP A 568 2.15 7.15 30.39
N ALA A 569 0.95 7.13 30.95
CA ALA A 569 -0.30 6.95 30.22
C ALA A 569 -0.63 8.08 29.23
N LEU A 570 0.03 9.24 29.31
CA LEU A 570 -0.09 10.28 28.30
C LEU A 570 0.66 9.92 27.01
N ILE A 571 1.65 9.05 27.09
CA ILE A 571 2.53 8.53 26.05
C ILE A 571 3.49 9.61 25.52
N TYR A 572 3.00 10.74 25.05
CA TYR A 572 3.78 11.86 24.53
C TYR A 572 3.02 13.18 24.67
N GLU A 573 3.76 14.29 24.58
CA GLU A 573 3.22 15.64 24.59
C GLU A 573 3.99 16.55 23.64
N LEU A 574 3.38 17.67 23.23
CA LEU A 574 4.06 18.71 22.47
C LEU A 574 5.05 19.49 23.34
N LEU A 575 6.22 19.78 22.78
CA LEU A 575 7.24 20.62 23.38
C LEU A 575 6.94 22.11 23.13
N PRO A 576 7.24 23.00 24.10
CA PRO A 576 7.10 24.43 23.89
C PRO A 576 8.05 24.98 22.84
N SER A 577 7.61 26.04 22.11
CA SER A 577 8.42 26.85 21.19
C SER A 577 9.19 26.01 20.17
N ARG A 578 8.49 25.11 19.47
CA ARG A 578 9.03 24.27 18.42
C ARG A 578 8.33 24.52 17.11
N THR A 579 9.09 24.52 16.01
CA THR A 579 8.55 24.51 14.66
C THR A 579 9.04 23.26 13.94
N THR A 580 8.14 22.56 13.28
CA THR A 580 8.41 21.40 12.44
C THR A 580 7.42 21.36 11.28
N ARG A 581 7.76 20.67 10.20
CA ARG A 581 6.84 20.47 9.10
C ARG A 581 5.98 19.22 9.33
N ASN A 582 4.69 19.35 9.16
CA ASN A 582 3.74 18.24 9.28
C ASN A 582 2.61 18.42 8.27
N ARG A 583 2.37 17.41 7.42
CA ARG A 583 1.29 17.41 6.43
C ARG A 583 1.25 18.67 5.55
N GLY A 584 2.39 19.04 4.99
CA GLY A 584 2.51 20.16 4.06
C GLY A 584 2.42 21.55 4.70
N SER A 585 2.09 21.66 5.99
CA SER A 585 2.04 22.91 6.75
C SER A 585 3.10 22.98 7.84
N ASP A 586 3.47 24.18 8.25
CA ASP A 586 4.31 24.38 9.41
C ASP A 586 3.49 24.16 10.68
N LEU A 587 4.01 23.29 11.54
CA LEU A 587 3.49 23.06 12.89
C LEU A 587 4.37 23.79 13.87
N THR A 588 3.84 24.88 14.42
CA THR A 588 4.52 25.68 15.45
C THR A 588 3.79 25.54 16.77
N THR A 589 4.52 25.29 17.85
CA THR A 589 3.98 25.30 19.21
C THR A 589 4.41 26.57 19.92
N ASN A 590 3.51 27.14 20.72
CA ASN A 590 3.75 28.32 21.51
C ASN A 590 4.52 28.02 22.81
N ALA A 591 4.74 29.04 23.63
CA ALA A 591 5.44 28.92 24.93
C ALA A 591 4.74 27.97 25.92
N LEU A 592 3.43 27.70 25.74
CA LEU A 592 2.65 26.77 26.57
C LEU A 592 2.77 25.30 26.07
N GLY A 593 3.44 25.06 24.97
CA GLY A 593 3.55 23.73 24.36
C GLY A 593 2.24 23.25 23.74
N ILE A 594 1.45 24.14 23.18
CA ILE A 594 0.27 23.85 22.39
C ILE A 594 0.43 24.43 20.96
N ARG A 595 -0.21 23.83 19.98
CA ARG A 595 -0.21 24.35 18.60
C ARG A 595 -1.22 25.48 18.50
N ASP A 596 -0.76 26.67 18.81
CA ASP A 596 -1.61 27.85 18.91
C ASP A 596 -0.80 29.14 18.90
N ARG A 597 -1.52 30.28 18.89
CA ARG A 597 -0.97 31.62 19.13
C ARG A 597 -0.37 31.71 20.53
N GLU A 598 0.40 32.75 20.79
CA GLU A 598 0.91 33.04 22.15
C GLU A 598 -0.19 33.64 23.03
N TYR A 599 -0.41 33.04 24.20
CA TYR A 599 -1.37 33.47 25.19
C TYR A 599 -0.71 33.69 26.55
N PRO A 600 -1.20 34.64 27.34
CA PRO A 600 -0.74 34.76 28.74
C PRO A 600 -1.23 33.56 29.55
N ALA A 601 -0.35 32.97 30.34
CA ALA A 601 -0.69 31.83 31.21
C ALA A 601 -1.80 32.21 32.20
N VAL A 602 -1.74 33.44 32.76
CA VAL A 602 -2.78 33.97 33.65
C VAL A 602 -3.83 34.70 32.80
N LYS A 603 -5.09 34.31 32.96
CA LYS A 603 -6.21 34.93 32.26
C LYS A 603 -6.37 36.40 32.65
N ARG A 604 -6.44 37.30 31.66
CA ARG A 604 -6.63 38.73 31.87
C ARG A 604 -8.09 39.03 32.24
N PRO A 605 -8.38 40.07 33.07
CA PRO A 605 -9.74 40.52 33.31
C PRO A 605 -10.47 40.87 32.00
N GLY A 606 -11.73 40.55 31.91
CA GLY A 606 -12.53 40.78 30.68
C GLY A 606 -12.23 39.84 29.51
N THR A 607 -11.47 38.77 29.75
CA THR A 607 -11.23 37.72 28.74
C THR A 607 -12.19 36.55 28.96
N TYR A 608 -12.83 36.12 27.88
CA TYR A 608 -13.55 34.85 27.82
C TYR A 608 -12.67 33.81 27.16
N ARG A 609 -12.33 32.72 27.91
CA ARG A 609 -11.35 31.73 27.49
C ARG A 609 -12.01 30.37 27.26
N ILE A 610 -11.94 29.86 26.05
CA ILE A 610 -12.32 28.49 25.70
C ILE A 610 -11.05 27.63 25.64
N ALA A 611 -11.03 26.50 26.31
CA ALA A 611 -10.04 25.47 26.08
C ALA A 611 -10.61 24.42 25.11
N LEU A 612 -9.80 23.94 24.17
CA LEU A 612 -10.18 22.95 23.15
C LEU A 612 -9.29 21.72 23.29
N ILE A 613 -9.89 20.54 23.47
CA ILE A 613 -9.17 19.25 23.46
C ILE A 613 -9.70 18.34 22.37
N GLY A 614 -8.86 17.42 21.90
CA GLY A 614 -9.24 16.46 20.87
C GLY A 614 -8.02 15.83 20.19
N ALA A 615 -8.28 15.16 19.06
CA ALA A 615 -7.26 14.52 18.26
C ALA A 615 -6.80 15.42 17.07
N SER A 616 -6.31 14.81 16.00
CA SER A 616 -5.63 15.48 14.89
C SER A 616 -6.44 16.52 14.12
N VAL A 617 -7.74 16.27 13.87
CA VAL A 617 -8.61 17.24 13.20
C VAL A 617 -8.81 18.46 14.08
N ILE A 618 -8.93 18.26 15.38
CA ILE A 618 -9.08 19.34 16.36
C ILE A 618 -7.78 20.14 16.48
N MET A 619 -6.63 19.46 16.43
CA MET A 619 -5.31 20.11 16.35
C MET A 619 -5.10 20.86 15.02
N ALA A 620 -6.04 20.76 14.08
CA ALA A 620 -5.96 21.32 12.73
C ALA A 620 -4.76 20.79 11.90
N SER A 621 -4.45 19.50 12.01
CA SER A 621 -3.43 18.87 11.15
C SER A 621 -3.78 19.00 9.67
N GLY A 622 -2.88 19.55 8.84
CA GLY A 622 -3.10 19.73 7.40
C GLY A 622 -3.61 21.13 6.99
N ALA A 623 -3.72 22.08 7.93
CA ALA A 623 -3.99 23.48 7.65
C ALA A 623 -2.94 24.37 8.32
N ASP A 624 -2.69 25.54 7.76
CA ASP A 624 -1.87 26.56 8.40
C ASP A 624 -2.55 27.04 9.70
N GLN A 625 -1.76 27.37 10.71
CA GLN A 625 -2.25 27.72 12.05
C GLN A 625 -3.27 28.86 12.01
N ASN A 626 -3.00 29.94 11.27
CA ASN A 626 -3.93 31.09 11.16
C ASN A 626 -5.17 30.79 10.30
N ARG A 627 -5.25 29.63 9.66
CA ARG A 627 -6.39 29.17 8.84
C ARG A 627 -7.06 27.95 9.47
N SER A 628 -6.68 27.58 10.66
CA SER A 628 -7.36 26.57 11.46
C SER A 628 -8.77 27.04 11.84
N PHE A 629 -9.68 26.10 12.04
CA PHE A 629 -11.06 26.46 12.39
C PHE A 629 -11.14 27.21 13.74
N GLU A 630 -10.26 26.87 14.69
CA GLU A 630 -10.25 27.52 15.99
C GLU A 630 -9.75 28.96 15.88
N ALA A 631 -8.66 29.23 15.15
CA ALA A 631 -8.13 30.58 14.93
C ALA A 631 -9.15 31.49 14.21
N LEU A 632 -9.82 30.95 13.18
CA LEU A 632 -10.87 31.67 12.44
C LEU A 632 -12.08 31.97 13.35
N THR A 633 -12.46 31.04 14.23
CA THR A 633 -13.57 31.25 15.19
C THR A 633 -13.18 32.28 16.23
N GLU A 634 -11.95 32.23 16.75
CA GLU A 634 -11.44 33.21 17.71
C GLU A 634 -11.41 34.61 17.11
N ASP A 635 -10.86 34.77 15.91
CA ASP A 635 -10.82 36.04 15.18
C ASP A 635 -12.21 36.63 15.02
N ARG A 636 -13.20 35.78 14.69
CA ARG A 636 -14.59 36.22 14.52
C ARG A 636 -15.26 36.61 15.83
N LEU A 637 -15.04 35.85 16.90
CA LEU A 637 -15.50 36.20 18.25
C LEU A 637 -14.93 37.56 18.71
N ASN A 638 -13.66 37.82 18.44
CA ASN A 638 -13.02 39.10 18.77
C ASN A 638 -13.50 40.25 17.88
N ALA A 639 -13.80 40.01 16.63
CA ALA A 639 -14.35 41.03 15.71
C ALA A 639 -15.80 41.42 16.05
N GLU A 640 -16.66 40.42 16.31
CA GLU A 640 -18.10 40.64 16.50
C GLU A 640 -18.49 40.88 17.98
N ARG A 641 -17.68 40.41 18.93
CA ARG A 641 -17.89 40.58 20.38
C ARG A 641 -19.35 40.31 20.81
N PRO A 642 -19.78 39.05 20.72
CA PRO A 642 -21.20 38.71 20.91
C PRO A 642 -21.70 38.97 22.35
N ASP A 643 -20.86 39.07 23.34
CA ASP A 643 -21.16 39.36 24.74
C ASP A 643 -20.34 40.56 25.22
N GLU A 644 -21.02 41.65 25.64
CA GLU A 644 -20.39 42.90 26.03
C GLU A 644 -19.60 42.83 27.37
N ARG A 645 -19.81 41.76 28.12
CA ARG A 645 -19.05 41.51 29.36
C ARG A 645 -17.58 41.21 29.09
N PHE A 646 -17.28 40.79 27.86
CA PHE A 646 -15.91 40.39 27.50
C PHE A 646 -15.35 41.28 26.39
N SER A 647 -14.15 41.78 26.63
CA SER A 647 -13.41 42.61 25.68
C SER A 647 -12.46 41.79 24.79
N ASN A 648 -12.17 40.54 25.19
CA ASN A 648 -11.24 39.63 24.49
C ASN A 648 -11.77 38.18 24.56
N TYR A 649 -11.58 37.44 23.50
CA TYR A 649 -11.91 36.02 23.40
C TYR A 649 -10.64 35.25 23.05
N GLU A 650 -10.40 34.14 23.73
CA GLU A 650 -9.26 33.27 23.53
C GLU A 650 -9.74 31.82 23.36
N ILE A 651 -9.22 31.10 22.36
CA ILE A 651 -9.45 29.66 22.17
C ILE A 651 -8.11 28.95 22.25
N LEU A 652 -7.79 28.36 23.39
CA LEU A 652 -6.52 27.63 23.61
C LEU A 652 -6.65 26.17 23.14
N ASN A 653 -5.91 25.79 22.14
CA ASN A 653 -6.00 24.47 21.51
C ASN A 653 -5.01 23.47 22.12
N PHE A 654 -5.46 22.68 23.10
CA PHE A 654 -4.69 21.60 23.74
C PHE A 654 -4.79 20.25 22.99
N ALA A 655 -5.43 20.23 21.82
CA ALA A 655 -5.54 19.00 21.06
C ALA A 655 -4.18 18.50 20.56
N VAL A 656 -3.99 17.20 20.59
CA VAL A 656 -2.78 16.55 20.08
C VAL A 656 -3.16 15.40 19.17
N ALA A 657 -2.59 15.39 17.98
CA ALA A 657 -2.84 14.33 17.03
C ALA A 657 -2.53 12.96 17.62
N GLY A 658 -3.47 12.03 17.53
CA GLY A 658 -3.32 10.69 18.08
C GLY A 658 -3.73 10.49 19.53
N TYR A 659 -4.29 11.49 20.18
CA TYR A 659 -4.85 11.33 21.51
C TYR A 659 -6.21 10.61 21.46
N GLY A 660 -6.45 9.77 22.46
CA GLY A 660 -7.72 9.09 22.71
C GLY A 660 -8.35 9.52 24.04
N PHE A 661 -9.47 8.93 24.41
CA PHE A 661 -10.27 9.34 25.57
C PHE A 661 -9.49 9.40 26.89
N HIS A 662 -8.63 8.45 27.17
CA HIS A 662 -7.80 8.46 28.40
C HIS A 662 -6.81 9.65 28.41
N GLN A 663 -6.29 10.05 27.26
CA GLN A 663 -5.39 11.18 27.13
C GLN A 663 -6.16 12.51 27.21
N PHE A 664 -7.43 12.54 26.77
CA PHE A 664 -8.31 13.72 26.99
C PHE A 664 -8.50 13.97 28.49
N VAL A 665 -8.75 12.93 29.28
CA VAL A 665 -8.84 13.03 30.75
C VAL A 665 -7.53 13.59 31.32
N LEU A 666 -6.40 12.98 31.00
CA LEU A 666 -5.08 13.40 31.50
C LEU A 666 -4.71 14.82 31.08
N THR A 667 -5.03 15.22 29.84
CA THR A 667 -4.78 16.58 29.35
C THR A 667 -5.63 17.59 30.10
N THR A 668 -6.89 17.28 30.34
CA THR A 668 -7.79 18.13 31.13
C THR A 668 -7.24 18.34 32.55
N GLU A 669 -6.95 17.27 33.26
CA GLU A 669 -6.48 17.32 34.65
C GLU A 669 -5.11 17.96 34.80
N ARG A 670 -4.17 17.63 33.91
CA ARG A 670 -2.76 18.06 34.09
C ARG A 670 -2.43 19.40 33.45
N LYS A 671 -3.16 19.80 32.38
CA LYS A 671 -2.84 21.01 31.63
C LYS A 671 -3.99 22.01 31.58
N VAL A 672 -5.13 21.65 30.99
CA VAL A 672 -6.20 22.58 30.67
C VAL A 672 -6.67 23.41 31.89
N LEU A 673 -7.02 22.75 32.98
CA LEU A 673 -7.57 23.41 34.17
C LEU A 673 -6.63 24.39 34.87
N ARG A 674 -5.35 24.43 34.52
CA ARG A 674 -4.35 25.39 35.03
C ARG A 674 -4.47 26.77 34.40
N TYR A 675 -5.15 26.86 33.25
CA TYR A 675 -5.28 28.11 32.47
C TYR A 675 -6.62 28.79 32.68
N ASP A 676 -7.40 28.34 33.64
CA ASP A 676 -8.65 28.93 34.05
C ASP A 676 -9.64 29.25 32.92
N PRO A 677 -10.01 28.22 32.11
CA PRO A 677 -10.97 28.42 31.02
C PRO A 677 -12.40 28.59 31.57
N ASP A 678 -13.24 29.35 30.86
CA ASP A 678 -14.67 29.43 31.11
C ASP A 678 -15.39 28.21 30.55
N VAL A 679 -14.91 27.69 29.42
CA VAL A 679 -15.48 26.52 28.74
C VAL A 679 -14.37 25.56 28.36
N LEU A 680 -14.65 24.27 28.50
CA LEU A 680 -13.85 23.20 27.89
C LEU A 680 -14.66 22.56 26.75
N LEU A 681 -14.18 22.74 25.51
CA LEU A 681 -14.77 22.17 24.32
C LEU A 681 -14.05 20.88 23.95
N ILE A 682 -14.76 19.77 23.97
CA ILE A 682 -14.24 18.43 23.66
C ILE A 682 -14.58 18.10 22.23
N GLY A 683 -13.60 18.18 21.33
CA GLY A 683 -13.77 17.82 19.93
C GLY A 683 -13.67 16.30 19.74
N ALA A 684 -14.77 15.68 19.35
CA ALA A 684 -14.86 14.24 19.15
C ALA A 684 -15.11 13.86 17.68
N LEU A 685 -14.54 12.73 17.27
CA LEU A 685 -14.61 12.16 15.94
C LEU A 685 -14.99 10.67 16.03
N ALA A 686 -15.60 10.13 14.99
CA ALA A 686 -15.91 8.69 14.91
C ALA A 686 -14.66 7.77 15.02
N GLY A 687 -13.47 8.30 14.73
CA GLY A 687 -12.18 7.59 14.83
C GLY A 687 -11.61 7.44 16.24
N ASP A 688 -12.07 8.22 17.21
CA ASP A 688 -11.47 8.28 18.56
C ASP A 688 -11.51 6.95 19.32
N HIS A 689 -12.50 6.09 19.03
CA HIS A 689 -12.57 4.73 19.54
C HIS A 689 -11.37 3.87 19.11
N ALA A 690 -10.97 3.94 17.85
CA ALA A 690 -9.86 3.14 17.30
C ALA A 690 -8.52 3.60 17.91
N VAL A 691 -8.35 4.90 18.07
CA VAL A 691 -7.20 5.53 18.71
C VAL A 691 -7.07 5.08 20.15
N THR A 692 -8.14 5.27 20.91
CA THR A 692 -8.19 4.90 22.34
C THR A 692 -7.90 3.42 22.52
N ARG A 693 -8.51 2.56 21.72
CA ARG A 693 -8.28 1.11 21.73
C ARG A 693 -6.81 0.77 21.52
N THR A 694 -6.15 1.43 20.58
CA THR A 694 -4.74 1.21 20.27
C THR A 694 -3.86 1.69 21.41
N GLY A 695 -4.04 2.92 21.89
CA GLY A 695 -3.25 3.50 22.97
C GLY A 695 -3.36 2.69 24.27
N ILE A 696 -4.58 2.34 24.70
CA ILE A 696 -4.81 1.54 25.91
C ILE A 696 -4.20 0.14 25.76
N ALA A 697 -4.35 -0.50 24.60
CA ALA A 697 -3.78 -1.84 24.38
C ALA A 697 -2.26 -1.85 24.52
N GLU A 698 -1.60 -0.80 24.08
CA GLU A 698 -0.14 -0.69 24.17
C GLU A 698 0.35 -0.36 25.58
N LEU A 699 -0.36 0.51 26.26
CA LEU A 699 -0.06 0.82 27.66
C LEU A 699 -0.23 -0.43 28.52
N ALA A 700 -1.34 -1.16 28.36
CA ALA A 700 -1.61 -2.38 29.10
C ALA A 700 -0.61 -3.50 28.75
N ALA A 701 -0.21 -3.64 27.49
CA ALA A 701 0.79 -4.65 27.09
C ALA A 701 2.23 -4.32 27.57
N LYS A 702 2.48 -3.09 27.99
CA LYS A 702 3.76 -2.62 28.57
C LYS A 702 3.69 -2.44 30.08
N ASP A 703 2.62 -2.88 30.72
CA ASP A 703 2.36 -2.72 32.15
C ASP A 703 2.48 -1.27 32.66
N VAL A 704 2.15 -0.29 31.79
CA VAL A 704 2.12 1.12 32.18
C VAL A 704 0.91 1.36 33.08
N PRO A 705 1.07 1.97 34.27
CA PRO A 705 -0.02 2.26 35.16
C PRO A 705 -1.12 3.11 34.52
N LEU A 706 -2.35 2.64 34.56
CA LEU A 706 -3.55 3.33 34.10
C LEU A 706 -4.39 3.80 35.29
N ASP A 707 -5.32 4.71 35.01
CA ASP A 707 -6.32 5.12 36.00
C ASP A 707 -7.02 3.90 36.63
N PRO A 708 -7.24 3.87 37.96
CA PRO A 708 -7.86 2.73 38.64
C PRO A 708 -9.23 2.34 38.10
N GLU A 709 -10.08 3.31 37.74
CA GLU A 709 -11.40 3.06 37.17
C GLU A 709 -11.29 2.48 35.75
N LEU A 710 -10.40 3.02 34.94
CA LEU A 710 -10.09 2.48 33.63
C LEU A 710 -9.55 1.04 33.75
N THR A 711 -8.67 0.78 34.70
CA THR A 711 -8.14 -0.56 34.96
C THR A 711 -9.26 -1.53 35.37
N ALA A 712 -10.25 -1.07 36.17
CA ALA A 712 -11.41 -1.88 36.53
C ALA A 712 -12.27 -2.24 35.30
N ILE A 713 -12.47 -1.29 34.37
CA ILE A 713 -13.18 -1.55 33.10
C ILE A 713 -12.44 -2.62 32.27
N LEU A 714 -11.10 -2.55 32.21
CA LEU A 714 -10.28 -3.54 31.49
C LEU A 714 -10.38 -4.93 32.11
N ARG A 715 -10.34 -5.03 33.44
CA ARG A 715 -10.53 -6.31 34.15
C ARG A 715 -11.93 -6.90 33.91
N GLN A 716 -12.97 -6.08 33.92
CA GLN A 716 -14.35 -6.54 33.58
C GLN A 716 -14.45 -7.05 32.15
N ALA A 717 -13.66 -6.52 31.21
CA ALA A 717 -13.55 -7.02 29.85
C ALA A 717 -12.71 -8.31 29.73
N GLY A 718 -12.22 -8.84 30.86
CA GLY A 718 -11.39 -10.05 30.89
C GLY A 718 -9.95 -9.83 30.40
N ILE A 719 -9.46 -8.59 30.42
CA ILE A 719 -8.07 -8.26 30.05
C ILE A 719 -7.20 -8.49 31.28
N GLY A 720 -6.37 -9.55 31.25
CA GLY A 720 -5.40 -9.90 32.32
C GLY A 720 -4.02 -9.27 32.05
N GLU A 721 -3.18 -9.27 33.08
CA GLU A 721 -1.83 -8.67 33.07
C GLU A 721 -0.87 -9.32 32.04
N SER A 722 -1.09 -10.56 31.65
CA SER A 722 -0.25 -11.29 30.68
C SER A 722 -0.82 -11.31 29.25
N ALA A 723 -1.89 -10.55 28.98
CA ALA A 723 -2.53 -10.56 27.68
C ALA A 723 -1.68 -9.86 26.61
N GLY A 724 -1.44 -10.50 25.48
CA GLY A 724 -0.76 -9.90 24.35
C GLY A 724 -1.57 -8.75 23.70
N ILE A 725 -0.90 -7.80 23.07
CA ILE A 725 -1.51 -6.58 22.51
C ILE A 725 -2.69 -6.86 21.57
N VAL A 726 -2.63 -7.93 20.77
CA VAL A 726 -3.69 -8.30 19.81
C VAL A 726 -4.92 -8.82 20.57
N GLU A 727 -4.72 -9.60 21.63
CA GLU A 727 -5.79 -10.08 22.50
C GLU A 727 -6.47 -8.90 23.19
N ILE A 728 -5.70 -7.97 23.75
CA ILE A 728 -6.21 -6.76 24.39
C ILE A 728 -7.04 -5.95 23.39
N LYS A 729 -6.49 -5.66 22.20
CA LYS A 729 -7.22 -4.93 21.14
C LYS A 729 -8.53 -5.61 20.74
N ARG A 730 -8.54 -6.94 20.67
CA ARG A 730 -9.75 -7.70 20.39
C ARG A 730 -10.80 -7.58 21.51
N LYS A 731 -10.38 -7.78 22.75
CA LYS A 731 -11.28 -7.67 23.93
C LYS A 731 -11.82 -6.25 24.08
N LEU A 732 -11.01 -5.23 23.85
CA LEU A 732 -11.46 -3.84 23.79
C LEU A 732 -12.48 -3.59 22.69
N GLY A 733 -12.32 -4.23 21.52
CA GLY A 733 -13.24 -4.10 20.38
C GLY A 733 -14.49 -4.98 20.48
N SER A 734 -14.60 -5.85 21.49
CA SER A 734 -15.74 -6.75 21.69
C SER A 734 -16.70 -6.20 22.75
N GLY A 735 -17.99 -6.49 22.61
CA GLY A 735 -19.02 -5.98 23.51
C GLY A 735 -19.08 -4.46 23.54
N ASN A 736 -19.44 -3.87 24.68
CA ASN A 736 -19.52 -2.41 24.88
C ASN A 736 -18.34 -1.84 25.70
N THR A 737 -17.18 -2.47 25.63
CA THR A 737 -16.00 -2.03 26.44
C THR A 737 -15.57 -0.61 26.07
N MET A 738 -15.50 -0.29 24.78
CA MET A 738 -15.13 1.05 24.31
C MET A 738 -16.18 2.11 24.68
N GLY A 739 -17.47 1.77 24.70
CA GLY A 739 -18.52 2.64 25.17
C GLY A 739 -18.36 2.95 26.68
N LYS A 740 -18.04 1.95 27.51
CA LYS A 740 -17.77 2.16 28.94
C LYS A 740 -16.55 3.09 29.15
N ILE A 741 -15.48 2.91 28.38
CA ILE A 741 -14.28 3.76 28.45
C ILE A 741 -14.61 5.21 28.05
N ARG A 742 -15.40 5.44 27.00
CA ARG A 742 -15.85 6.74 26.57
C ARG A 742 -16.72 7.40 27.63
N ALA A 743 -17.72 6.69 28.13
CA ALA A 743 -18.59 7.20 29.18
C ALA A 743 -17.83 7.58 30.45
N TRP A 744 -16.88 6.74 30.87
CA TRP A 744 -15.96 7.06 31.97
C TRP A 744 -15.18 8.35 31.70
N ALA A 745 -14.60 8.51 30.52
CA ALA A 745 -13.81 9.69 30.21
C ALA A 745 -14.64 10.96 30.22
N TYR A 746 -15.85 10.96 29.62
CA TYR A 746 -16.72 12.12 29.60
C TYR A 746 -17.20 12.46 30.99
N GLN A 747 -17.61 11.49 31.81
CA GLN A 747 -18.02 11.71 33.16
C GLN A 747 -16.90 12.32 33.99
N ARG A 748 -15.67 11.76 33.90
CA ARG A 748 -14.49 12.24 34.63
C ARG A 748 -14.12 13.68 34.22
N ILE A 749 -14.12 14.00 32.93
CA ILE A 749 -13.85 15.36 32.45
C ILE A 749 -14.92 16.33 32.99
N ALA A 750 -16.21 15.98 32.90
CA ALA A 750 -17.29 16.83 33.36
C ALA A 750 -17.26 17.07 34.87
N GLU A 751 -16.90 16.07 35.66
CA GLU A 751 -16.69 16.20 37.10
C GLU A 751 -15.57 17.19 37.41
N ARG A 752 -14.41 17.04 36.76
CA ARG A 752 -13.26 17.94 36.93
C ARG A 752 -13.55 19.37 36.50
N CYS A 753 -14.32 19.54 35.41
CA CYS A 753 -14.78 20.88 35.02
C CYS A 753 -15.70 21.50 36.04
N ARG A 754 -16.70 20.77 36.55
CA ARG A 754 -17.63 21.29 37.59
C ARG A 754 -16.93 21.70 38.88
N GLU A 755 -15.91 20.92 39.32
CA GLU A 755 -15.10 21.27 40.49
C GLU A 755 -14.41 22.62 40.35
N ARG A 756 -14.16 23.08 39.13
CA ARG A 756 -13.45 24.34 38.81
C ARG A 756 -14.36 25.42 38.21
N GLY A 757 -15.69 25.21 38.18
CA GLY A 757 -16.62 26.17 37.59
C GLY A 757 -16.51 26.28 36.04
N VAL A 758 -15.87 25.33 35.37
CA VAL A 758 -15.70 25.29 33.93
C VAL A 758 -16.91 24.60 33.27
N ILE A 759 -17.42 25.15 32.21
CA ILE A 759 -18.56 24.55 31.44
C ILE A 759 -18.02 23.49 30.46
N PRO A 760 -18.32 22.19 30.61
CA PRO A 760 -17.95 21.18 29.64
C PRO A 760 -18.93 21.13 28.48
N VAL A 761 -18.41 21.19 27.25
CA VAL A 761 -19.20 21.13 26.01
C VAL A 761 -18.61 20.06 25.11
N PHE A 762 -19.46 19.18 24.60
CA PHE A 762 -19.10 18.16 23.62
C PHE A 762 -19.36 18.69 22.19
N MET A 763 -18.39 18.60 21.32
CA MET A 763 -18.49 18.98 19.90
C MET A 763 -18.19 17.78 19.02
N TYR A 764 -19.11 17.46 18.09
CA TYR A 764 -18.90 16.41 17.11
C TYR A 764 -18.60 17.00 15.73
N ILE A 765 -17.49 16.57 15.13
CA ILE A 765 -17.10 16.87 13.74
C ILE A 765 -17.18 15.59 12.91
N PRO A 766 -17.95 15.56 11.79
CA PRO A 766 -18.02 14.40 10.93
C PRO A 766 -16.69 14.18 10.19
N ARG A 767 -16.38 12.91 9.87
CA ARG A 767 -15.22 12.57 9.03
C ARG A 767 -15.52 12.80 7.56
N LEU A 768 -14.48 13.19 6.80
CA LEU A 768 -14.59 13.39 5.35
C LEU A 768 -14.74 12.10 4.53
N GLU A 769 -14.50 10.93 5.11
CA GLU A 769 -14.50 9.64 4.40
C GLU A 769 -15.87 9.07 4.07
N SER A 770 -16.92 9.42 4.81
CA SER A 770 -18.25 8.84 4.64
C SER A 770 -19.30 9.90 4.28
N ASP A 771 -20.05 9.61 3.24
CA ASP A 771 -21.28 10.35 2.90
C ASP A 771 -22.46 9.94 3.79
N GLU A 772 -22.30 8.87 4.56
CA GLU A 772 -23.31 8.35 5.47
C GLU A 772 -23.20 8.99 6.85
N TYR A 773 -24.39 9.18 7.47
CA TYR A 773 -24.59 9.43 8.88
C TYR A 773 -23.60 8.64 9.73
N SER A 774 -22.70 9.32 10.43
CA SER A 774 -21.62 8.66 11.17
C SER A 774 -22.18 7.72 12.23
N PRO A 775 -22.09 6.40 12.07
CA PRO A 775 -22.55 5.47 13.09
C PRO A 775 -21.77 5.73 14.39
N GLY A 776 -22.49 5.85 15.49
CA GLY A 776 -21.91 6.13 16.82
C GLY A 776 -22.05 7.56 17.30
N PHE A 777 -22.52 8.53 16.50
CA PHE A 777 -22.80 9.90 16.99
C PHE A 777 -23.82 9.89 18.12
N ASP A 778 -24.96 9.21 17.94
CA ASP A 778 -26.03 9.20 18.93
C ASP A 778 -25.60 8.61 20.27
N GLU A 779 -24.75 7.57 20.23
CA GLU A 779 -24.14 6.99 21.43
C GLU A 779 -23.18 7.97 22.10
N MET A 780 -22.30 8.63 21.33
CA MET A 780 -21.32 9.60 21.87
C MET A 780 -22.03 10.81 22.47
N ALA A 781 -23.02 11.35 21.75
CA ALA A 781 -23.83 12.46 22.24
C ALA A 781 -24.71 12.05 23.44
N GLY A 782 -25.19 10.83 23.48
CA GLY A 782 -25.91 10.25 24.62
C GLY A 782 -25.04 10.21 25.88
N ASP A 783 -23.83 9.67 25.78
CA ASP A 783 -22.86 9.60 26.88
C ASP A 783 -22.45 11.01 27.36
N ALA A 784 -22.26 11.95 26.42
CA ALA A 784 -21.93 13.34 26.75
C ALA A 784 -23.08 14.03 27.52
N ARG A 785 -24.33 13.86 27.10
CA ARG A 785 -25.52 14.37 27.82
C ARG A 785 -25.67 13.72 29.20
N ALA A 786 -25.44 12.40 29.29
CA ALA A 786 -25.46 11.68 30.56
C ALA A 786 -24.38 12.22 31.54
N ALA A 787 -23.24 12.67 31.04
CA ALA A 787 -22.21 13.34 31.81
C ALA A 787 -22.56 14.82 32.15
N GLY A 788 -23.67 15.38 31.65
CA GLY A 788 -24.10 16.74 31.86
C GLY A 788 -23.43 17.78 30.96
N MET A 789 -22.98 17.38 29.80
CA MET A 789 -22.38 18.26 28.78
C MET A 789 -23.43 18.77 27.81
N ALA A 790 -23.30 20.03 27.38
CA ALA A 790 -23.99 20.52 26.18
C ALA A 790 -23.39 19.86 24.93
N VAL A 791 -24.21 19.68 23.89
CA VAL A 791 -23.83 19.00 22.66
C VAL A 791 -23.87 19.92 21.46
N LEU A 792 -22.74 20.14 20.81
CA LEU A 792 -22.64 20.80 19.51
C LEU A 792 -22.54 19.74 18.40
N ASP A 793 -23.54 19.73 17.53
CA ASP A 793 -23.60 18.83 16.38
C ASP A 793 -23.21 19.57 15.10
N LEU A 794 -22.00 19.26 14.59
CA LEU A 794 -21.53 19.84 13.34
C LEU A 794 -21.71 18.89 12.14
N ARG A 795 -22.58 17.88 12.25
CA ARG A 795 -22.93 17.05 11.09
C ARG A 795 -23.53 17.93 9.97
N GLY A 796 -23.24 17.54 8.72
CA GLY A 796 -23.64 18.35 7.55
C GLY A 796 -22.72 19.54 7.26
N VAL A 797 -21.65 19.76 8.04
CA VAL A 797 -20.71 20.88 7.84
C VAL A 797 -20.03 20.86 6.46
N TYR A 798 -19.95 19.71 5.83
CA TYR A 798 -19.33 19.53 4.51
C TYR A 798 -20.34 19.33 3.39
N ASP A 799 -21.65 19.44 3.65
CA ASP A 799 -22.69 19.18 2.66
C ASP A 799 -22.62 20.20 1.50
N GLY A 800 -22.97 19.74 0.31
CA GLY A 800 -22.95 20.56 -0.90
C GLY A 800 -21.58 20.77 -1.55
N ARG A 801 -20.50 20.16 -0.99
CA ARG A 801 -19.16 20.24 -1.59
C ARG A 801 -18.56 18.87 -1.86
N PRO A 802 -17.85 18.69 -2.98
CA PRO A 802 -17.10 17.45 -3.25
C PRO A 802 -16.05 17.22 -2.15
N ARG A 803 -16.06 16.04 -1.52
CA ARG A 803 -15.14 15.68 -0.43
C ARG A 803 -13.67 15.83 -0.83
N ALA A 804 -13.33 15.51 -2.08
CA ALA A 804 -11.98 15.62 -2.59
C ALA A 804 -11.40 17.05 -2.56
N GLU A 805 -12.27 18.08 -2.62
CA GLU A 805 -11.87 19.50 -2.51
C GLU A 805 -11.60 19.95 -1.08
N LEU A 806 -12.07 19.17 -0.10
CA LEU A 806 -12.00 19.48 1.33
C LEU A 806 -10.87 18.73 2.03
N MET A 807 -10.27 17.73 1.38
CA MET A 807 -9.22 16.90 1.96
C MET A 807 -7.84 17.52 1.72
N PHE A 808 -6.97 17.41 2.71
CA PHE A 808 -5.56 17.80 2.56
C PHE A 808 -4.86 17.00 1.43
N HIS A 809 -5.10 15.71 1.37
CA HIS A 809 -4.57 14.83 0.35
C HIS A 809 -5.57 13.70 0.06
N ARG A 810 -5.61 13.18 -1.17
CA ARG A 810 -6.54 12.09 -1.57
C ARG A 810 -6.50 10.83 -0.69
N ARG A 811 -5.42 10.62 0.06
CA ARG A 811 -5.22 9.51 1.00
C ARG A 811 -5.26 9.96 2.45
N ASP A 812 -5.46 11.23 2.72
CA ASP A 812 -5.53 11.78 4.07
C ASP A 812 -6.85 12.50 4.26
N VAL A 813 -7.65 12.00 5.16
CA VAL A 813 -9.02 12.46 5.45
C VAL A 813 -9.10 13.71 6.31
N HIS A 814 -7.96 14.34 6.63
CA HIS A 814 -7.96 15.60 7.36
C HIS A 814 -8.45 16.73 6.47
N PRO A 815 -9.30 17.64 7.02
CA PRO A 815 -9.73 18.81 6.31
C PRO A 815 -8.53 19.69 5.92
N ASN A 816 -8.59 20.25 4.72
CA ASN A 816 -7.70 21.33 4.31
C ASN A 816 -8.28 22.69 4.80
N GLU A 817 -7.66 23.80 4.41
CA GLU A 817 -8.09 25.14 4.81
C GLU A 817 -9.55 25.48 4.46
N ILE A 818 -10.08 24.94 3.34
CA ILE A 818 -11.50 25.12 2.96
C ILE A 818 -12.40 24.39 3.95
N GLY A 819 -12.03 23.13 4.27
CA GLY A 819 -12.75 22.34 5.26
C GLY A 819 -12.73 22.99 6.65
N HIS A 820 -11.57 23.54 7.07
CA HIS A 820 -11.46 24.27 8.34
C HIS A 820 -12.30 25.54 8.38
N ARG A 821 -12.42 26.27 7.27
CA ARG A 821 -13.31 27.45 7.20
C ARG A 821 -14.78 27.05 7.39
N LEU A 822 -15.22 25.96 6.75
CA LEU A 822 -16.60 25.47 6.93
C LEU A 822 -16.87 25.08 8.38
N ILE A 823 -15.91 24.42 9.04
CA ILE A 823 -16.01 24.08 10.47
C ILE A 823 -16.10 25.37 11.31
N ALA A 824 -15.26 26.37 11.03
CA ALA A 824 -15.25 27.64 11.77
C ALA A 824 -16.60 28.37 11.65
N ASP A 825 -17.15 28.50 10.44
CA ASP A 825 -18.44 29.15 10.20
C ASP A 825 -19.59 28.44 10.93
N ARG A 826 -19.56 27.11 10.90
CA ARG A 826 -20.61 26.33 11.61
C ARG A 826 -20.41 26.40 13.13
N LEU A 827 -19.19 26.27 13.63
CA LEU A 827 -18.89 26.35 15.06
C LEU A 827 -19.29 27.71 15.64
N TYR A 828 -18.91 28.79 14.97
CA TYR A 828 -19.30 30.14 15.38
C TYR A 828 -20.84 30.29 15.46
N SER A 829 -21.55 29.84 14.43
CA SER A 829 -23.01 29.91 14.39
C SER A 829 -23.67 29.09 15.52
N GLU A 830 -23.09 27.91 15.83
CA GLU A 830 -23.60 27.05 16.90
C GLU A 830 -23.29 27.64 18.31
N ILE A 831 -22.12 28.27 18.50
CA ILE A 831 -21.81 28.98 19.74
C ILE A 831 -22.85 30.08 20.01
N LEU A 832 -23.18 30.88 19.00
CA LEU A 832 -24.21 31.93 19.15
C LEU A 832 -25.63 31.35 19.36
N ARG A 833 -25.97 30.31 18.63
CA ARG A 833 -27.28 29.65 18.77
C ARG A 833 -27.49 29.06 20.17
N GLN A 834 -26.42 28.55 20.78
CA GLN A 834 -26.43 27.92 22.11
C GLN A 834 -25.68 28.78 23.15
N ALA A 835 -25.68 30.11 22.98
CA ALA A 835 -24.94 31.02 23.84
C ALA A 835 -25.16 30.79 25.37
N PRO A 836 -26.39 30.52 25.87
CA PRO A 836 -26.57 30.18 27.28
C PRO A 836 -25.81 28.93 27.74
N ALA A 837 -25.67 27.92 26.88
CA ALA A 837 -24.89 26.73 27.20
C ALA A 837 -23.38 27.00 27.29
N PHE A 838 -22.90 28.12 26.74
CA PHE A 838 -21.54 28.65 26.87
C PHE A 838 -21.43 29.71 27.98
N GLY A 839 -22.49 29.99 28.73
CA GLY A 839 -22.48 31.06 29.73
C GLY A 839 -22.44 32.48 29.10
N LEU A 840 -22.70 32.61 27.80
CA LEU A 840 -22.70 33.88 27.06
C LEU A 840 -24.10 34.53 27.06
N GLN A 841 -24.14 35.89 27.07
CA GLN A 841 -25.35 36.70 26.93
C GLN A 841 -25.25 37.48 25.62
N THR A 842 -25.89 37.01 24.57
CA THR A 842 -25.84 37.65 23.25
C THR A 842 -26.79 38.83 23.14
N ARG A 843 -26.39 39.88 22.39
CA ARG A 843 -27.26 41.05 22.08
C ARG A 843 -28.58 40.58 21.48
N GLY A 844 -29.69 40.84 22.17
CA GLY A 844 -31.06 40.50 21.68
C GLY A 844 -31.81 39.46 22.51
N GLN A 845 -31.22 38.80 23.48
CA GLN A 845 -31.92 37.97 24.46
C GLN A 845 -32.10 38.74 25.79
N THR A 846 -33.04 39.68 25.85
CA THR A 846 -33.56 40.16 27.12
C THR A 846 -34.20 39.00 27.85
N PRO A 847 -33.94 38.74 29.15
CA PRO A 847 -34.68 37.73 29.90
C PRO A 847 -36.15 38.12 29.90
N ARG A 848 -37.02 37.27 29.37
CA ARG A 848 -38.44 37.38 29.69
C ARG A 848 -38.56 37.22 31.20
N ALA A 849 -38.89 38.31 31.87
CA ALA A 849 -39.29 38.27 33.25
C ALA A 849 -40.38 37.19 33.37
N THR A 850 -40.15 36.19 34.19
CA THR A 850 -41.19 35.25 34.62
C THR A 850 -42.11 36.03 35.46
N ASP A 851 -43.24 36.48 34.89
CA ASP A 851 -44.39 36.93 35.67
C ASP A 851 -44.87 35.75 36.54
N ASN A 852 -44.62 35.86 37.83
CA ASN A 852 -45.36 35.15 38.85
C ASN A 852 -46.81 35.63 38.84
N GLN A 853 -47.75 34.84 38.42
CA GLN A 853 -49.11 34.74 38.93
C GLN A 853 -49.60 33.31 39.05
#